data_a7d5c23f7e1e028ac453a5796cdbb3fb
#
_entry.id   a7d5c23f7e1e028ac453a5796cdbb3fb
#
_cell.length_a   1.000
_cell.length_b   1.000
_cell.length_c   1.000
_cell.angle_alpha   90.00
_cell.angle_beta   90.00
_cell.angle_gamma   90.00
#
_symmetry.space_group_name_H-M   'P 1'
#
loop_
_entity.id
_entity.type
_entity.pdbx_description
1 polymer ?
#
loop_
_entity_poly.entity_id
_entity_poly.type
_entity_poly.pdbx_seq_one_letter_code
_entity_poly.pdbx_strand_id
1 'polypeptide(L)'
;MNLLHTTALLSLVAGAALAQDATQSPESPAPQAQIDAPVQDAPDATARFPSDARVPTPGTGWPSFHGQLSGAKYSPLTQITPENVSDLELAWRAETGDVSDGSGNTPATVWSATPIYANGLLYIGTPFYRVIAYDPATGEEVWSFDTQSTLEALTQPALKNRGVAYWEAAEPAPGESCQKIIYLGTMDARLFAMDADTGALCEDFADGGQLDVNQWNTVNDRWPLSLLQPPTIVGDHVIIGWAGNDWDWAEAPPGSVFSVNAQSGELEWTFDTIPEEIRERTGTANVWTAMSADEERGIVYLPVASPSPNYYGGNRTEDIPYATSTTALDVDTGEVIWSRQWVHHDIWDYDINAAPTLMDITVDGEEIPALMQPNKMGFLFVVNRETGEDVWPIEERPVPAGDIPGERYAETQPFPTNPAPLLDQSKLPDVWPIADIASFGECSALWDEMQYSGMYQPPTTEGVGAGAYPNSAGVVQWGGVGFDPERQIAVVNLSHVVQYIQLYERAEYEEIKGEAGPGESGFHPQTGAPYGMSLRTALNRWGMPCWKPPFGELAALDMTTGEILWREPLGASQRYGFFMPEMWGSPTIGGPAVTASGLIFIGATMDAKVRAYDLETGDELWEDLTEAPAVANPAIYEHEGQQYVAFVSGGNSILKPSVGDMVSVYRLPD
;
A
#
# COMPACT_ATOMS: atom_id res chain seq x y z
N MET A 1 55.80 6.43 32.34
CA MET A 1 56.86 7.28 32.93
C MET A 1 56.68 8.65 32.31
N ASN A 2 56.33 9.61 33.21
CA ASN A 2 56.23 11.08 33.06
C ASN A 2 55.11 11.63 32.17
N LEU A 3 54.05 12.17 32.71
CA LEU A 3 53.76 13.30 33.64
C LEU A 3 54.34 14.65 33.20
N LEU A 4 53.45 15.61 32.98
CA LEU A 4 53.32 16.95 33.61
C LEU A 4 52.62 17.88 32.64
N HIS A 5 51.41 18.39 32.93
CA HIS A 5 51.04 19.60 33.71
C HIS A 5 51.48 20.91 33.03
N THR A 6 50.53 21.79 32.75
CA THR A 6 50.25 23.06 33.45
C THR A 6 49.24 23.91 32.69
N THR A 7 48.09 24.18 33.29
CA THR A 7 47.53 25.36 33.98
C THR A 7 47.38 26.69 33.16
N ALA A 8 46.14 27.06 32.97
CA ALA A 8 45.40 28.30 33.09
C ALA A 8 46.08 29.67 33.01
N LEU A 9 45.39 30.61 32.39
CA LEU A 9 45.11 31.94 32.99
C LEU A 9 44.01 32.69 32.23
N LEU A 10 43.03 33.20 33.00
CA LEU A 10 42.02 34.19 32.64
C LEU A 10 42.61 35.54 32.28
N SER A 11 41.97 36.32 31.44
CA SER A 11 41.89 37.77 31.55
C SER A 11 40.60 38.32 30.97
N LEU A 12 39.81 38.86 31.86
CA LEU A 12 38.71 39.80 31.58
C LEU A 12 39.28 41.15 31.11
N VAL A 13 38.66 41.76 30.11
CA VAL A 13 38.62 43.23 29.99
C VAL A 13 37.21 43.61 29.52
N ALA A 14 36.58 44.43 30.35
CA ALA A 14 35.33 45.11 30.07
C ALA A 14 35.55 46.39 29.32
N GLY A 15 34.66 46.76 28.42
CA GLY A 15 34.64 48.04 27.75
C GLY A 15 33.23 48.36 27.27
N ALA A 16 32.66 49.43 27.83
CA ALA A 16 31.24 49.82 27.80
C ALA A 16 30.84 50.57 26.51
N ALA A 17 29.58 50.35 26.19
CA ALA A 17 28.51 51.24 25.70
C ALA A 17 28.77 52.20 24.52
N LEU A 18 27.89 52.07 23.53
CA LEU A 18 27.06 53.18 23.02
C LEU A 18 25.80 52.57 22.36
N ALA A 19 24.68 52.97 22.88
CA ALA A 19 23.36 52.70 22.32
C ALA A 19 23.13 53.58 21.09
N GLN A 20 22.59 53.03 20.04
CA GLN A 20 21.72 53.75 19.11
C GLN A 20 20.59 52.89 18.64
N ASP A 21 19.43 53.40 18.86
CA ASP A 21 18.09 53.03 18.49
C ASP A 21 17.95 52.79 16.98
N ALA A 22 17.40 51.64 16.61
CA ALA A 22 16.62 51.47 15.39
C ALA A 22 15.74 50.25 15.50
N THR A 23 14.57 50.45 16.07
CA THR A 23 13.41 49.59 15.92
C THR A 23 12.99 49.57 14.46
N GLN A 24 13.32 48.47 13.76
CA GLN A 24 12.55 47.96 12.63
C GLN A 24 12.43 46.46 12.84
N SER A 25 11.25 46.06 13.33
CA SER A 25 10.79 44.69 13.21
C SER A 25 10.77 44.32 11.71
N PRO A 26 11.27 43.16 11.31
CA PRO A 26 11.01 42.68 9.96
C PRO A 26 9.51 42.49 9.82
N GLU A 27 8.93 43.10 8.79
CA GLU A 27 7.56 42.84 8.36
C GLU A 27 7.41 41.33 8.15
N SER A 28 6.45 40.74 8.81
CA SER A 28 5.99 39.39 8.50
C SER A 28 5.71 39.32 7.02
N PRO A 29 6.21 38.32 6.29
CA PRO A 29 5.80 38.10 4.92
C PRO A 29 4.27 37.96 4.91
N ALA A 30 3.64 38.56 3.92
CA ALA A 30 2.21 38.45 3.70
C ALA A 30 1.82 36.95 3.66
N PRO A 31 0.65 36.57 4.18
CA PRO A 31 0.18 35.19 4.11
C PRO A 31 0.22 34.80 2.64
N GLN A 32 1.02 33.79 2.32
CA GLN A 32 0.97 33.14 1.02
C GLN A 32 -0.46 32.61 0.89
N ALA A 33 -1.09 32.92 -0.24
CA ALA A 33 -2.41 32.44 -0.55
C ALA A 33 -2.43 30.92 -0.33
N GLN A 34 -3.39 30.45 0.49
CA GLN A 34 -3.77 29.05 0.47
C GLN A 34 -3.96 28.67 -1.01
N ILE A 35 -3.06 27.87 -1.52
CA ILE A 35 -3.31 27.13 -2.73
C ILE A 35 -4.05 25.87 -2.25
N ASP A 36 -5.33 26.05 -1.94
CA ASP A 36 -6.26 24.97 -2.21
C ASP A 36 -5.95 24.61 -3.67
N ALA A 37 -5.41 23.42 -3.92
CA ALA A 37 -5.39 22.92 -5.28
C ALA A 37 -6.82 23.14 -5.78
N PRO A 38 -7.03 23.95 -6.80
CA PRO A 38 -8.39 24.33 -7.13
C PRO A 38 -9.14 23.02 -7.27
N VAL A 39 -10.20 22.83 -6.46
CA VAL A 39 -11.35 22.11 -6.94
C VAL A 39 -11.64 22.89 -8.22
N GLN A 40 -11.10 22.45 -9.36
CA GLN A 40 -11.46 23.03 -10.66
C GLN A 40 -12.95 23.02 -10.60
N ASP A 41 -13.59 24.17 -10.85
CA ASP A 41 -15.05 24.27 -10.85
C ASP A 41 -15.58 23.02 -11.54
N ALA A 42 -15.85 21.98 -10.74
CA ALA A 42 -16.27 20.68 -11.25
C ALA A 42 -17.55 21.00 -12.03
N PRO A 43 -17.64 20.64 -13.30
CA PRO A 43 -18.87 20.79 -14.05
C PRO A 43 -19.95 20.16 -13.17
N ASP A 44 -21.02 20.91 -12.88
CA ASP A 44 -22.08 20.60 -11.93
C ASP A 44 -22.24 19.05 -11.76
N ALA A 45 -21.57 18.48 -10.75
CA ALA A 45 -21.46 17.03 -10.56
C ALA A 45 -22.84 16.38 -10.47
N THR A 46 -23.82 17.12 -9.95
CA THR A 46 -25.22 16.71 -9.86
C THR A 46 -25.90 16.51 -11.22
N ALA A 47 -25.37 17.11 -12.28
CA ALA A 47 -25.91 16.93 -13.65
C ALA A 47 -25.29 15.72 -14.38
N ARG A 48 -24.14 15.24 -13.91
CA ARG A 48 -23.39 14.16 -14.56
C ARG A 48 -23.76 12.77 -14.03
N PHE A 49 -24.14 12.66 -12.75
CA PHE A 49 -24.37 11.38 -12.09
C PHE A 49 -25.84 11.23 -11.63
N PRO A 50 -26.44 10.02 -11.75
CA PRO A 50 -27.74 9.75 -11.14
C PRO A 50 -27.66 9.99 -9.62
N SER A 51 -28.59 10.76 -9.07
CA SER A 51 -28.60 11.09 -7.63
C SER A 51 -28.84 9.89 -6.70
N ASP A 52 -29.23 8.75 -7.26
CA ASP A 52 -29.58 7.52 -6.57
C ASP A 52 -28.64 6.33 -6.88
N ALA A 53 -27.55 6.57 -7.65
CA ALA A 53 -26.59 5.53 -7.95
C ALA A 53 -25.82 5.15 -6.67
N ARG A 54 -25.91 3.87 -6.29
CA ARG A 54 -25.25 3.29 -5.12
C ARG A 54 -24.09 2.39 -5.54
N VAL A 55 -23.21 2.07 -4.60
CA VAL A 55 -22.24 1.01 -4.83
C VAL A 55 -23.00 -0.27 -5.15
N PRO A 56 -22.74 -0.93 -6.30
CA PRO A 56 -23.45 -2.15 -6.67
C PRO A 56 -23.28 -3.24 -5.61
N THR A 57 -24.39 -3.96 -5.31
CA THR A 57 -24.29 -5.15 -4.47
C THR A 57 -23.49 -6.22 -5.23
N PRO A 58 -22.42 -6.76 -4.63
CA PRO A 58 -21.61 -7.77 -5.30
C PRO A 58 -22.38 -9.05 -5.59
N GLY A 59 -21.99 -9.76 -6.65
CA GLY A 59 -22.42 -11.12 -6.92
C GLY A 59 -21.79 -12.13 -5.97
N THR A 60 -22.09 -13.42 -6.18
CA THR A 60 -21.53 -14.52 -5.38
C THR A 60 -20.12 -14.95 -5.81
N GLY A 61 -19.56 -14.29 -6.84
CA GLY A 61 -18.19 -14.47 -7.31
C GLY A 61 -17.18 -13.56 -6.63
N TRP A 62 -15.92 -13.66 -7.08
CA TRP A 62 -14.80 -12.79 -6.67
C TRP A 62 -13.99 -12.39 -7.90
N PRO A 63 -14.59 -11.62 -8.85
CA PRO A 63 -14.03 -11.43 -10.19
C PRO A 63 -12.88 -10.41 -10.26
N SER A 64 -12.56 -9.72 -9.19
CA SER A 64 -11.48 -8.73 -9.15
C SER A 64 -10.62 -8.87 -7.91
N PHE A 65 -9.51 -8.15 -7.85
CA PHE A 65 -8.54 -8.18 -6.74
C PHE A 65 -9.18 -7.95 -5.35
N HIS A 66 -10.21 -7.12 -5.27
CA HIS A 66 -10.96 -6.86 -4.04
C HIS A 66 -12.35 -7.50 -4.03
N GLY A 67 -12.60 -8.47 -4.92
CA GLY A 67 -13.92 -9.09 -5.13
C GLY A 67 -14.84 -8.23 -5.98
N GLN A 68 -14.73 -6.91 -5.87
CA GLN A 68 -15.51 -5.92 -6.62
C GLN A 68 -14.72 -4.62 -6.82
N LEU A 69 -15.15 -3.77 -7.74
CA LEU A 69 -14.46 -2.52 -8.08
C LEU A 69 -14.50 -1.47 -6.98
N SER A 70 -15.46 -1.55 -6.05
CA SER A 70 -15.56 -0.61 -4.92
C SER A 70 -14.42 -0.71 -3.89
N GLY A 71 -13.58 -1.75 -3.94
CA GLY A 71 -12.52 -1.96 -2.96
C GLY A 71 -12.99 -2.47 -1.59
N ALA A 72 -14.29 -2.76 -1.41
CA ALA A 72 -14.88 -3.11 -0.11
C ALA A 72 -14.51 -4.49 0.42
N LYS A 73 -14.05 -5.41 -0.42
CA LYS A 73 -13.74 -6.81 -0.06
C LYS A 73 -14.86 -7.49 0.70
N TYR A 74 -16.07 -7.30 0.21
CA TYR A 74 -17.31 -7.82 0.80
C TYR A 74 -17.89 -8.92 -0.06
N SER A 75 -18.35 -9.99 0.61
CA SER A 75 -19.11 -11.08 0.00
C SER A 75 -20.53 -11.13 0.55
N PRO A 76 -21.57 -11.18 -0.31
CA PRO A 76 -22.97 -11.29 0.14
C PRO A 76 -23.34 -12.70 0.63
N LEU A 77 -22.40 -13.63 0.62
CA LEU A 77 -22.60 -15.02 0.99
C LEU A 77 -22.82 -15.19 2.49
N THR A 78 -23.76 -16.09 2.86
CA THR A 78 -24.19 -16.33 4.24
C THR A 78 -24.23 -17.81 4.63
N GLN A 79 -23.68 -18.71 3.83
CA GLN A 79 -23.65 -20.14 4.17
C GLN A 79 -22.71 -20.41 5.35
N ILE A 80 -21.54 -19.77 5.36
CA ILE A 80 -20.62 -19.80 6.50
C ILE A 80 -21.00 -18.64 7.44
N THR A 81 -21.28 -18.97 8.71
CA THR A 81 -21.77 -18.01 9.73
C THR A 81 -20.92 -18.09 10.99
N PRO A 82 -21.02 -17.13 11.92
CA PRO A 82 -20.33 -17.21 13.22
C PRO A 82 -20.60 -18.51 13.98
N GLU A 83 -21.78 -19.12 13.84
CA GLU A 83 -22.16 -20.34 14.55
C GLU A 83 -21.55 -21.62 13.97
N ASN A 84 -21.18 -21.62 12.66
CA ASN A 84 -20.70 -22.83 11.99
C ASN A 84 -19.27 -22.69 11.41
N VAL A 85 -18.65 -21.52 11.49
CA VAL A 85 -17.31 -21.30 10.96
C VAL A 85 -16.25 -22.19 11.60
N SER A 86 -16.48 -22.64 12.85
CA SER A 86 -15.60 -23.62 13.53
C SER A 86 -15.60 -25.00 12.86
N ASP A 87 -16.58 -25.29 12.02
CA ASP A 87 -16.69 -26.57 11.29
C ASP A 87 -16.00 -26.51 9.91
N LEU A 88 -15.38 -25.38 9.54
CA LEU A 88 -14.65 -25.27 8.27
C LEU A 88 -13.58 -26.36 8.15
N GLU A 89 -13.57 -27.01 7.00
CA GLU A 89 -12.56 -27.98 6.62
C GLU A 89 -11.82 -27.56 5.37
N LEU A 90 -10.58 -28.04 5.23
CA LEU A 90 -9.82 -27.90 4.02
C LEU A 90 -10.46 -28.70 2.89
N ALA A 91 -10.98 -28.00 1.85
CA ALA A 91 -11.49 -28.64 0.65
C ALA A 91 -10.36 -29.21 -0.17
N TRP A 92 -9.33 -28.39 -0.46
CA TRP A 92 -8.14 -28.79 -1.21
C TRP A 92 -6.95 -27.83 -0.97
N ARG A 93 -5.76 -28.31 -1.32
CA ARG A 93 -4.51 -27.52 -1.41
C ARG A 93 -3.81 -27.82 -2.72
N ALA A 94 -3.14 -26.79 -3.28
CA ALA A 94 -2.32 -26.93 -4.47
C ALA A 94 -1.01 -26.15 -4.31
N GLU A 95 0.11 -26.80 -4.63
CA GLU A 95 1.44 -26.16 -4.72
C GLU A 95 1.65 -25.69 -6.16
N THR A 96 2.10 -24.44 -6.34
CA THR A 96 2.37 -23.93 -7.69
C THR A 96 3.75 -24.30 -8.21
N GLY A 97 4.70 -24.57 -7.34
CA GLY A 97 6.11 -24.80 -7.69
C GLY A 97 6.89 -23.49 -7.92
N ASP A 98 6.26 -22.31 -7.81
CA ASP A 98 6.86 -21.00 -8.14
C ASP A 98 7.29 -20.27 -6.88
N VAL A 99 8.34 -20.76 -6.24
CA VAL A 99 8.88 -20.21 -5.00
C VAL A 99 10.40 -20.16 -5.02
N SER A 100 10.97 -19.10 -4.42
CA SER A 100 12.41 -18.97 -4.19
C SER A 100 12.66 -18.24 -2.86
N ASP A 101 13.59 -18.77 -2.09
CA ASP A 101 14.08 -18.11 -0.86
C ASP A 101 15.28 -17.16 -1.13
N GLY A 102 15.70 -17.03 -2.38
CA GLY A 102 16.85 -16.22 -2.80
C GLY A 102 18.22 -16.84 -2.49
N SER A 103 18.28 -18.07 -2.02
CA SER A 103 19.57 -18.75 -1.75
C SER A 103 20.28 -19.25 -3.01
N GLY A 104 19.55 -19.29 -4.13
CA GLY A 104 20.03 -19.68 -5.45
C GLY A 104 20.29 -18.50 -6.39
N ASN A 105 20.19 -18.74 -7.70
CA ASN A 105 20.31 -17.69 -8.71
C ASN A 105 19.00 -16.91 -8.93
N THR A 106 17.86 -17.48 -8.53
CA THR A 106 16.55 -16.83 -8.63
C THR A 106 16.32 -15.96 -7.39
N PRO A 107 16.00 -14.68 -7.55
CA PRO A 107 15.67 -13.82 -6.42
C PRO A 107 14.56 -14.40 -5.55
N ALA A 108 14.52 -13.96 -4.30
CA ALA A 108 13.48 -14.38 -3.38
C ALA A 108 12.09 -13.94 -3.83
N THR A 109 11.05 -14.69 -3.48
CA THR A 109 9.67 -14.40 -3.84
C THR A 109 8.94 -13.65 -2.73
N VAL A 110 7.98 -12.81 -3.15
CA VAL A 110 6.93 -12.20 -2.34
C VAL A 110 5.61 -12.43 -3.07
N TRP A 111 4.90 -13.47 -2.68
CA TRP A 111 3.66 -13.82 -3.33
C TRP A 111 2.47 -13.31 -2.54
N SER A 112 1.82 -12.29 -3.07
CA SER A 112 0.70 -11.59 -2.43
C SER A 112 -0.54 -11.56 -3.33
N ALA A 113 -0.66 -12.56 -4.22
CA ALA A 113 -1.75 -12.62 -5.18
C ALA A 113 -3.06 -12.95 -4.50
N THR A 114 -4.06 -12.10 -4.68
CA THR A 114 -5.45 -12.46 -4.36
C THR A 114 -5.98 -13.37 -5.47
N PRO A 115 -6.49 -14.57 -5.13
CA PRO A 115 -7.19 -15.40 -6.11
C PRO A 115 -8.43 -14.68 -6.62
N ILE A 116 -8.77 -14.83 -7.90
CA ILE A 116 -10.05 -14.35 -8.43
C ILE A 116 -10.90 -15.52 -8.89
N TYR A 117 -12.20 -15.47 -8.57
CA TYR A 117 -13.17 -16.45 -9.05
C TYR A 117 -14.12 -15.78 -10.04
N ALA A 118 -14.01 -16.20 -11.28
CA ALA A 118 -14.83 -15.74 -12.39
C ALA A 118 -15.02 -16.89 -13.39
N ASN A 119 -16.02 -16.83 -14.24
CA ASN A 119 -16.22 -17.81 -15.32
C ASN A 119 -16.21 -19.28 -14.86
N GLY A 120 -16.56 -19.56 -13.60
CA GLY A 120 -16.55 -20.92 -13.03
C GLY A 120 -15.18 -21.50 -12.71
N LEU A 121 -14.11 -20.72 -12.80
CA LEU A 121 -12.72 -21.12 -12.48
C LEU A 121 -12.10 -20.19 -11.44
N LEU A 122 -11.09 -20.70 -10.72
CA LEU A 122 -10.27 -19.93 -9.80
C LEU A 122 -8.92 -19.64 -10.46
N TYR A 123 -8.62 -18.35 -10.71
CA TYR A 123 -7.41 -17.92 -11.39
C TYR A 123 -6.40 -17.33 -10.42
N ILE A 124 -5.14 -17.64 -10.61
CA ILE A 124 -4.04 -17.20 -9.76
C ILE A 124 -2.83 -16.80 -10.58
N GLY A 125 -2.27 -15.62 -10.31
CA GLY A 125 -0.95 -15.22 -10.81
C GLY A 125 0.14 -15.66 -9.84
N THR A 126 1.27 -16.18 -10.35
CA THR A 126 2.40 -16.62 -9.52
C THR A 126 3.54 -15.60 -9.54
N PRO A 127 4.49 -15.66 -8.57
CA PRO A 127 5.65 -14.77 -8.58
C PRO A 127 6.64 -15.06 -9.74
N PHE A 128 6.51 -16.21 -10.43
CA PHE A 128 7.27 -16.50 -11.65
C PHE A 128 6.52 -16.09 -12.92
N TYR A 129 5.44 -15.30 -12.75
CA TYR A 129 4.60 -14.76 -13.83
C TYR A 129 3.94 -15.85 -14.68
N ARG A 130 3.46 -16.90 -14.03
CA ARG A 130 2.50 -17.85 -14.62
C ARG A 130 1.08 -17.49 -14.18
N VAL A 131 0.11 -17.80 -15.02
CA VAL A 131 -1.31 -17.89 -14.63
C VAL A 131 -1.67 -19.35 -14.54
N ILE A 132 -2.37 -19.70 -13.47
CA ILE A 132 -2.93 -21.03 -13.28
C ILE A 132 -4.43 -20.89 -13.04
N ALA A 133 -5.22 -21.66 -13.78
CA ALA A 133 -6.66 -21.79 -13.57
C ALA A 133 -6.95 -23.15 -12.93
N TYR A 134 -7.65 -23.13 -11.82
CA TYR A 134 -8.05 -24.32 -11.07
C TYR A 134 -9.55 -24.54 -11.15
N ASP A 135 -9.95 -25.81 -11.13
CA ASP A 135 -11.31 -26.18 -10.75
C ASP A 135 -11.53 -25.75 -9.28
N PRO A 136 -12.53 -24.89 -8.99
CA PRO A 136 -12.68 -24.26 -7.68
C PRO A 136 -13.12 -25.23 -6.58
N ALA A 137 -13.72 -26.39 -6.92
CA ALA A 137 -14.16 -27.38 -5.96
C ALA A 137 -13.09 -28.42 -5.63
N THR A 138 -12.21 -28.75 -6.58
CA THR A 138 -11.25 -29.87 -6.46
C THR A 138 -9.80 -29.46 -6.41
N GLY A 139 -9.45 -28.26 -6.90
CA GLY A 139 -8.07 -27.79 -7.04
C GLY A 139 -7.30 -28.46 -8.17
N GLU A 140 -7.98 -29.19 -9.08
CA GLU A 140 -7.33 -29.69 -10.29
C GLU A 140 -6.96 -28.53 -11.22
N GLU A 141 -5.72 -28.53 -11.74
CA GLU A 141 -5.29 -27.56 -12.75
C GLU A 141 -6.04 -27.81 -14.06
N VAL A 142 -6.80 -26.81 -14.52
CA VAL A 142 -7.54 -26.85 -15.78
C VAL A 142 -6.62 -26.43 -16.93
N TRP A 143 -5.90 -25.33 -16.73
CA TRP A 143 -4.87 -24.88 -17.65
C TRP A 143 -3.84 -24.01 -16.90
N SER A 144 -2.66 -23.85 -17.48
CA SER A 144 -1.67 -22.87 -17.04
C SER A 144 -0.96 -22.24 -18.23
N PHE A 145 -0.54 -20.98 -18.06
CA PHE A 145 0.21 -20.22 -19.03
C PHE A 145 1.44 -19.60 -18.39
N ASP A 146 2.62 -19.82 -19.00
CA ASP A 146 3.89 -19.23 -18.56
C ASP A 146 4.29 -18.11 -19.52
N THR A 147 4.43 -16.90 -18.99
CA THR A 147 4.78 -15.70 -19.77
C THR A 147 6.21 -15.71 -20.30
N GLN A 148 7.06 -16.60 -19.83
CA GLN A 148 8.50 -16.63 -20.11
C GLN A 148 9.19 -15.29 -19.80
N SER A 149 8.69 -14.59 -18.75
CA SER A 149 9.26 -13.32 -18.28
C SER A 149 10.57 -13.55 -17.55
N THR A 150 11.40 -12.51 -17.46
CA THR A 150 12.63 -12.60 -16.69
C THR A 150 12.33 -12.85 -15.21
N LEU A 151 13.12 -13.73 -14.60
CA LEU A 151 13.11 -13.96 -13.15
C LEU A 151 14.25 -13.22 -12.46
N GLU A 152 14.81 -12.19 -13.08
CA GLU A 152 15.76 -11.29 -12.44
C GLU A 152 14.98 -10.23 -11.64
N ALA A 153 15.48 -9.87 -10.45
CA ALA A 153 14.93 -8.74 -9.71
C ALA A 153 15.40 -7.44 -10.36
N LEU A 154 14.52 -6.77 -11.10
CA LEU A 154 14.87 -5.56 -11.86
C LEU A 154 14.91 -4.32 -10.94
N THR A 155 13.74 -3.75 -10.63
CA THR A 155 13.62 -2.55 -9.79
C THR A 155 13.17 -2.87 -8.37
N GLN A 156 12.69 -4.07 -8.12
CA GLN A 156 12.21 -4.51 -6.82
C GLN A 156 13.20 -5.48 -6.16
N PRO A 157 13.29 -5.50 -4.82
CA PRO A 157 14.23 -6.37 -4.11
C PRO A 157 13.88 -7.87 -4.16
N ALA A 158 12.72 -8.23 -4.73
CA ALA A 158 12.23 -9.59 -4.82
C ALA A 158 11.31 -9.74 -6.03
N LEU A 159 11.07 -10.99 -6.47
CA LEU A 159 10.02 -11.30 -7.45
C LEU A 159 8.65 -11.16 -6.78
N LYS A 160 7.80 -10.32 -7.33
CA LYS A 160 6.49 -9.99 -6.76
C LYS A 160 5.38 -10.19 -7.76
N ASN A 161 4.26 -10.70 -7.29
CA ASN A 161 2.99 -10.73 -8.02
C ASN A 161 1.84 -10.56 -7.04
N ARG A 162 0.81 -9.78 -7.42
CA ARG A 162 -0.39 -9.56 -6.61
C ARG A 162 -1.67 -10.12 -7.22
N GLY A 163 -1.58 -10.75 -8.40
CA GLY A 163 -2.71 -11.44 -9.00
C GLY A 163 -2.92 -11.12 -10.47
N VAL A 164 -4.10 -11.44 -10.93
CA VAL A 164 -4.58 -11.29 -12.32
C VAL A 164 -5.85 -10.46 -12.34
N ALA A 165 -6.26 -9.98 -13.51
CA ALA A 165 -7.53 -9.32 -13.73
C ALA A 165 -8.39 -10.07 -14.74
N TYR A 166 -9.71 -9.96 -14.62
CA TYR A 166 -10.68 -10.60 -15.50
C TYR A 166 -11.53 -9.57 -16.21
N TRP A 167 -11.76 -9.80 -17.51
CA TRP A 167 -12.69 -9.06 -18.34
C TRP A 167 -13.60 -10.01 -19.11
N GLU A 168 -14.83 -9.61 -19.36
CA GLU A 168 -15.81 -10.32 -20.18
C GLU A 168 -16.53 -9.33 -21.08
N ALA A 169 -16.68 -9.69 -22.36
CA ALA A 169 -17.44 -8.90 -23.32
C ALA A 169 -18.89 -8.77 -22.86
N ALA A 170 -19.45 -7.54 -22.94
CA ALA A 170 -20.85 -7.28 -22.57
C ALA A 170 -21.84 -8.11 -23.39
N GLU A 171 -21.53 -8.38 -24.65
CA GLU A 171 -22.31 -9.22 -25.58
C GLU A 171 -21.40 -10.28 -26.19
N PRO A 172 -21.08 -11.38 -25.46
CA PRO A 172 -20.15 -12.40 -25.94
C PRO A 172 -20.66 -13.06 -27.23
N ALA A 173 -19.84 -13.08 -28.27
CA ALA A 173 -20.16 -13.75 -29.55
C ALA A 173 -19.98 -15.27 -29.41
N PRO A 174 -21.03 -16.10 -29.60
CA PRO A 174 -20.93 -17.53 -29.39
C PRO A 174 -19.91 -18.19 -30.31
N GLY A 175 -18.93 -18.87 -29.71
CA GLY A 175 -17.90 -19.63 -30.42
C GLY A 175 -16.69 -18.84 -30.89
N GLU A 176 -16.62 -17.54 -30.56
CA GLU A 176 -15.42 -16.72 -30.73
C GLU A 176 -14.54 -16.85 -29.46
N SER A 177 -13.22 -16.92 -29.64
CA SER A 177 -12.23 -16.91 -28.55
C SER A 177 -12.11 -15.49 -27.95
N CYS A 178 -11.52 -15.41 -26.76
CA CYS A 178 -11.20 -14.14 -26.10
C CYS A 178 -12.41 -13.21 -25.88
N GLN A 179 -13.60 -13.80 -25.68
CA GLN A 179 -14.75 -13.08 -25.19
C GLN A 179 -14.71 -12.90 -23.66
N LYS A 180 -13.80 -13.62 -23.03
CA LYS A 180 -13.43 -13.56 -21.61
C LYS A 180 -11.92 -13.63 -21.54
N ILE A 181 -11.31 -12.67 -20.85
CA ILE A 181 -9.85 -12.49 -20.86
C ILE A 181 -9.32 -12.42 -19.44
N ILE A 182 -8.22 -13.15 -19.21
CA ILE A 182 -7.39 -12.98 -18.02
C ILE A 182 -6.15 -12.15 -18.40
N TYR A 183 -5.88 -11.09 -17.63
CA TYR A 183 -4.68 -10.27 -17.78
C TYR A 183 -3.68 -10.54 -16.67
N LEU A 184 -2.41 -10.67 -17.04
CA LEU A 184 -1.28 -10.74 -16.12
C LEU A 184 -0.22 -9.71 -16.48
N GLY A 185 0.11 -8.83 -15.53
CA GLY A 185 1.26 -7.94 -15.61
C GLY A 185 2.55 -8.57 -15.10
N THR A 186 3.69 -8.15 -15.65
CA THR A 186 5.01 -8.68 -15.29
C THR A 186 5.97 -7.57 -14.87
N MET A 187 7.04 -7.94 -14.16
CA MET A 187 8.05 -6.99 -13.69
C MET A 187 8.86 -6.36 -14.84
N ASP A 188 8.95 -7.03 -15.98
CA ASP A 188 9.58 -6.52 -17.19
C ASP A 188 8.63 -5.70 -18.10
N ALA A 189 7.56 -5.16 -17.49
CA ALA A 189 6.60 -4.21 -18.08
C ALA A 189 5.77 -4.76 -19.25
N ARG A 190 5.46 -6.04 -19.26
CA ARG A 190 4.56 -6.66 -20.25
C ARG A 190 3.20 -6.97 -19.63
N LEU A 191 2.15 -6.70 -20.34
CA LEU A 191 0.79 -7.13 -20.01
C LEU A 191 0.36 -8.20 -21.01
N PHE A 192 0.01 -9.38 -20.50
CA PHE A 192 -0.48 -10.52 -21.29
C PHE A 192 -2.00 -10.61 -21.18
N ALA A 193 -2.64 -10.96 -22.30
CA ALA A 193 -4.07 -11.23 -22.41
C ALA A 193 -4.29 -12.68 -22.85
N MET A 194 -4.97 -13.46 -22.02
CA MET A 194 -5.23 -14.88 -22.23
C MET A 194 -6.72 -15.17 -22.21
N ASP A 195 -7.19 -16.00 -23.14
CA ASP A 195 -8.54 -16.54 -23.13
C ASP A 195 -8.81 -17.28 -21.80
N ALA A 196 -9.84 -16.85 -21.08
CA ALA A 196 -10.11 -17.34 -19.73
C ALA A 196 -10.50 -18.81 -19.68
N ASP A 197 -11.09 -19.35 -20.75
CA ASP A 197 -11.50 -20.76 -20.83
C ASP A 197 -10.32 -21.71 -21.10
N THR A 198 -9.30 -21.24 -21.84
CA THR A 198 -8.27 -22.12 -22.41
C THR A 198 -6.83 -21.77 -22.05
N GLY A 199 -6.57 -20.55 -21.56
CA GLY A 199 -5.22 -20.03 -21.31
C GLY A 199 -4.43 -19.68 -22.59
N ALA A 200 -5.03 -19.76 -23.77
CA ALA A 200 -4.40 -19.37 -25.02
C ALA A 200 -4.27 -17.84 -25.11
N LEU A 201 -3.19 -17.34 -25.72
CA LEU A 201 -3.05 -15.90 -25.97
C LEU A 201 -4.16 -15.37 -26.88
N CYS A 202 -4.67 -14.19 -26.57
CA CYS A 202 -5.61 -13.46 -27.37
C CYS A 202 -4.88 -12.72 -28.49
N GLU A 203 -4.76 -13.35 -29.66
CA GLU A 203 -3.91 -12.86 -30.77
C GLU A 203 -4.28 -11.45 -31.26
N ASP A 204 -5.54 -11.03 -31.08
CA ASP A 204 -6.01 -9.70 -31.47
C ASP A 204 -5.65 -8.59 -30.46
N PHE A 205 -5.18 -8.97 -29.26
CA PHE A 205 -4.72 -8.01 -28.25
C PHE A 205 -3.27 -7.62 -28.53
N ALA A 206 -3.04 -6.34 -28.81
CA ALA A 206 -1.73 -5.72 -29.03
C ALA A 206 -0.84 -6.52 -30.00
N ASP A 207 0.33 -7.00 -29.57
CA ASP A 207 1.24 -7.82 -30.39
C ASP A 207 1.05 -9.30 -30.05
N GLY A 208 0.00 -9.92 -30.60
CA GLY A 208 -0.27 -11.35 -30.47
C GLY A 208 -0.56 -11.79 -29.02
N GLY A 209 -1.33 -11.02 -28.27
CA GLY A 209 -1.71 -11.28 -26.88
C GLY A 209 -0.78 -10.67 -25.84
N GLN A 210 0.15 -9.80 -26.26
CA GLN A 210 1.12 -9.16 -25.39
C GLN A 210 1.25 -7.67 -25.69
N LEU A 211 1.17 -6.84 -24.67
CA LEU A 211 1.41 -5.39 -24.71
C LEU A 211 2.71 -5.06 -23.98
N ASP A 212 3.67 -4.43 -24.66
CA ASP A 212 4.86 -3.85 -24.03
C ASP A 212 4.51 -2.45 -23.50
N VAL A 213 4.25 -2.33 -22.19
CA VAL A 213 3.93 -1.05 -21.53
C VAL A 213 5.16 -0.15 -21.47
N ASN A 214 6.36 -0.74 -21.51
CA ASN A 214 7.60 0.02 -21.46
C ASN A 214 7.85 0.87 -22.72
N GLN A 215 7.11 0.63 -23.82
CA GLN A 215 7.12 1.51 -25.00
C GLN A 215 6.73 2.95 -24.69
N TRP A 216 6.00 3.18 -23.60
CA TRP A 216 5.58 4.51 -23.11
C TRP A 216 6.51 5.10 -22.06
N ASN A 217 7.55 4.38 -21.66
CA ASN A 217 8.56 4.87 -20.73
C ASN A 217 9.47 5.90 -21.40
N THR A 218 9.35 7.16 -21.00
CA THR A 218 10.05 8.29 -21.66
C THR A 218 11.39 8.64 -21.03
N VAL A 219 11.72 8.02 -19.87
CA VAL A 219 12.85 8.50 -19.05
C VAL A 219 14.09 7.63 -19.19
N ASN A 220 14.03 6.32 -19.05
CA ASN A 220 15.21 5.48 -19.24
C ASN A 220 14.91 3.97 -19.33
N ASP A 221 15.80 3.25 -20.03
CA ASP A 221 15.76 1.79 -20.17
C ASP A 221 16.15 1.03 -18.89
N ARG A 222 16.62 1.73 -17.85
CA ARG A 222 17.10 1.11 -16.60
C ARG A 222 15.98 0.88 -15.59
N TRP A 223 14.81 1.46 -15.84
CA TRP A 223 13.69 1.42 -14.93
C TRP A 223 12.41 1.02 -15.68
N PRO A 224 12.18 -0.27 -15.86
CA PRO A 224 10.94 -0.72 -16.51
C PRO A 224 9.72 -0.33 -15.66
N LEU A 225 8.61 -0.04 -16.33
CA LEU A 225 7.31 0.19 -15.70
C LEU A 225 6.73 -1.14 -15.19
N SER A 226 7.25 -1.64 -14.07
CA SER A 226 6.92 -2.97 -13.55
C SER A 226 5.45 -3.11 -13.17
N LEU A 227 4.76 -4.09 -13.73
CA LEU A 227 3.33 -4.35 -13.52
C LEU A 227 3.16 -5.41 -12.41
N LEU A 228 3.27 -5.01 -11.15
CA LEU A 228 3.15 -5.91 -9.99
C LEU A 228 1.72 -6.09 -9.53
N GLN A 229 0.89 -5.07 -9.75
CA GLN A 229 -0.52 -5.05 -9.45
C GLN A 229 -1.32 -5.45 -10.70
N PRO A 230 -2.37 -6.28 -10.58
CA PRO A 230 -3.28 -6.50 -11.70
C PRO A 230 -3.89 -5.18 -12.16
N PRO A 231 -4.13 -4.99 -13.47
CA PRO A 231 -4.83 -3.81 -13.96
C PRO A 231 -6.25 -3.75 -13.39
N THR A 232 -6.80 -2.56 -13.33
CA THR A 232 -8.21 -2.36 -12.95
C THR A 232 -9.06 -2.34 -14.22
N ILE A 233 -10.06 -3.22 -14.26
CA ILE A 233 -10.95 -3.35 -15.43
C ILE A 233 -12.25 -2.61 -15.14
N VAL A 234 -12.62 -1.66 -16.01
CA VAL A 234 -13.88 -0.91 -15.89
C VAL A 234 -14.53 -0.87 -17.26
N GLY A 235 -15.64 -1.59 -17.45
CA GLY A 235 -16.20 -1.80 -18.77
C GLY A 235 -15.17 -2.40 -19.74
N ASP A 236 -14.91 -1.73 -20.87
CA ASP A 236 -13.91 -2.16 -21.86
C ASP A 236 -12.53 -1.50 -21.66
N HIS A 237 -12.30 -0.82 -20.53
CA HIS A 237 -11.05 -0.15 -20.20
C HIS A 237 -10.18 -1.01 -19.30
N VAL A 238 -8.93 -1.21 -19.69
CA VAL A 238 -7.87 -1.83 -18.87
C VAL A 238 -6.95 -0.74 -18.36
N ILE A 239 -7.10 -0.36 -17.08
CA ILE A 239 -6.38 0.75 -16.49
C ILE A 239 -5.14 0.24 -15.78
N ILE A 240 -3.97 0.74 -16.20
CA ILE A 240 -2.66 0.21 -15.86
C ILE A 240 -1.89 1.25 -15.04
N GLY A 241 -1.57 0.89 -13.78
CA GLY A 241 -0.56 1.53 -12.97
C GLY A 241 0.73 0.71 -12.97
N TRP A 242 1.80 1.24 -12.38
CA TRP A 242 3.09 0.56 -12.34
C TRP A 242 3.83 0.80 -11.03
N ALA A 243 4.83 -0.04 -10.73
CA ALA A 243 5.66 0.05 -9.53
C ALA A 243 7.14 0.25 -9.88
N GLY A 244 7.85 0.98 -9.03
CA GLY A 244 9.28 1.25 -9.16
C GLY A 244 10.01 1.14 -7.82
N ASN A 245 11.26 1.60 -7.78
CA ASN A 245 12.07 1.72 -6.57
C ASN A 245 12.58 3.17 -6.45
N ASP A 246 11.85 3.98 -5.74
CA ASP A 246 12.01 5.43 -5.58
C ASP A 246 13.00 5.82 -4.48
N TRP A 247 13.55 4.86 -3.74
CA TRP A 247 14.57 5.09 -2.72
C TRP A 247 15.99 5.20 -3.31
N ASP A 248 16.20 4.63 -4.49
CA ASP A 248 17.52 4.52 -5.08
C ASP A 248 17.85 5.65 -6.07
N TRP A 249 16.84 6.31 -6.64
CA TRP A 249 16.99 7.29 -7.71
C TRP A 249 16.10 8.50 -7.52
N ALA A 250 16.62 9.70 -7.76
CA ALA A 250 15.83 10.93 -7.85
C ALA A 250 15.11 11.00 -9.20
N GLU A 251 15.83 10.75 -10.29
CA GLU A 251 15.27 10.70 -11.65
C GLU A 251 14.64 9.32 -11.87
N ALA A 252 13.34 9.30 -12.06
CA ALA A 252 12.53 8.11 -12.27
C ALA A 252 11.48 8.37 -13.37
N PRO A 253 10.85 7.35 -13.96
CA PRO A 253 9.72 7.57 -14.86
C PRO A 253 8.63 8.40 -14.17
N PRO A 254 7.94 9.31 -14.88
CA PRO A 254 6.79 10.03 -14.34
C PRO A 254 5.68 9.04 -13.99
N GLY A 255 4.86 9.38 -12.99
CA GLY A 255 3.79 8.52 -12.50
C GLY A 255 2.62 8.40 -13.47
N SER A 256 2.88 7.99 -14.69
CA SER A 256 1.85 7.85 -15.71
C SER A 256 0.93 6.67 -15.43
N VAL A 257 -0.37 6.86 -15.66
CA VAL A 257 -1.39 5.81 -15.67
C VAL A 257 -1.96 5.72 -17.09
N PHE A 258 -2.17 4.52 -17.57
CA PHE A 258 -2.58 4.26 -18.95
C PHE A 258 -3.93 3.55 -18.96
N SER A 259 -4.82 3.90 -19.91
CA SER A 259 -5.96 3.08 -20.28
C SER A 259 -5.75 2.50 -21.65
N VAL A 260 -6.00 1.21 -21.78
CA VAL A 260 -6.03 0.54 -23.08
C VAL A 260 -7.35 -0.20 -23.25
N ASN A 261 -7.78 -0.36 -24.50
CA ASN A 261 -8.97 -1.14 -24.80
C ASN A 261 -8.77 -2.64 -24.47
N ALA A 262 -9.75 -3.24 -23.85
CA ALA A 262 -9.67 -4.62 -23.33
C ALA A 262 -9.45 -5.66 -24.45
N GLN A 263 -10.05 -5.50 -25.61
CA GLN A 263 -9.93 -6.47 -26.70
C GLN A 263 -8.71 -6.23 -27.59
N SER A 264 -8.43 -4.95 -27.90
CA SER A 264 -7.38 -4.60 -28.86
C SER A 264 -6.04 -4.23 -28.24
N GLY A 265 -5.99 -3.85 -26.97
CA GLY A 265 -4.77 -3.31 -26.34
C GLY A 265 -4.36 -1.93 -26.86
N GLU A 266 -5.21 -1.26 -27.69
CA GLU A 266 -4.94 0.09 -28.16
C GLU A 266 -4.99 1.10 -27.02
N LEU A 267 -4.00 2.01 -26.96
CA LEU A 267 -3.95 3.08 -25.96
C LEU A 267 -5.12 4.05 -26.18
N GLU A 268 -5.91 4.29 -25.15
CA GLU A 268 -7.05 5.20 -25.16
C GLU A 268 -6.68 6.58 -24.60
N TRP A 269 -6.04 6.57 -23.40
CA TRP A 269 -5.56 7.80 -22.77
C TRP A 269 -4.36 7.53 -21.84
N THR A 270 -3.67 8.61 -21.53
CA THR A 270 -2.59 8.64 -20.53
C THR A 270 -2.83 9.79 -19.56
N PHE A 271 -2.71 9.52 -18.26
CA PHE A 271 -2.72 10.52 -17.21
C PHE A 271 -1.36 10.59 -16.54
N ASP A 272 -0.75 11.78 -16.50
CA ASP A 272 0.56 12.02 -15.91
C ASP A 272 0.45 12.76 -14.56
N THR A 273 1.00 12.19 -13.51
CA THR A 273 0.95 12.77 -12.15
C THR A 273 2.01 13.85 -11.91
N ILE A 274 3.12 13.81 -12.66
CA ILE A 274 4.24 14.75 -12.54
C ILE A 274 4.20 15.78 -13.67
N PRO A 275 4.23 17.11 -13.36
CA PRO A 275 4.33 18.17 -14.37
C PRO A 275 5.57 18.00 -15.26
N GLU A 276 5.40 18.25 -16.59
CA GLU A 276 6.44 18.00 -17.58
C GLU A 276 7.76 18.74 -17.28
N GLU A 277 7.69 19.97 -16.77
CA GLU A 277 8.82 20.85 -16.51
C GLU A 277 9.77 20.38 -15.41
N ILE A 278 9.35 19.41 -14.58
CA ILE A 278 10.16 18.88 -13.47
C ILE A 278 10.58 17.42 -13.62
N ARG A 279 10.12 16.72 -14.67
CA ARG A 279 10.37 15.27 -14.89
C ARG A 279 11.85 14.89 -15.02
N GLU A 280 12.73 15.83 -15.36
CA GLU A 280 14.18 15.60 -15.40
C GLU A 280 14.80 15.50 -14.00
N ARG A 281 14.08 15.87 -12.93
CA ARG A 281 14.61 15.99 -11.56
C ARG A 281 13.89 15.11 -10.55
N THR A 282 12.73 14.61 -10.89
CA THR A 282 11.83 13.81 -10.05
C THR A 282 10.99 12.90 -10.92
N GLY A 283 10.45 11.87 -10.35
CA GLY A 283 9.55 10.93 -11.01
C GLY A 283 8.69 10.21 -9.97
N THR A 284 8.34 8.96 -10.25
CA THR A 284 7.36 8.21 -9.47
C THR A 284 6.06 8.98 -9.25
N ALA A 285 5.54 9.16 -8.05
CA ALA A 285 4.15 9.53 -7.83
C ALA A 285 3.22 8.62 -8.65
N ASN A 286 3.58 7.35 -8.72
CA ASN A 286 2.95 6.32 -9.52
C ASN A 286 1.78 5.67 -8.77
N VAL A 287 0.99 4.88 -9.48
CA VAL A 287 -0.07 4.04 -8.89
C VAL A 287 0.43 2.60 -8.90
N TRP A 288 1.01 2.17 -7.78
CA TRP A 288 1.62 0.85 -7.64
C TRP A 288 0.75 -0.16 -6.89
N THR A 289 -0.42 0.26 -6.44
CA THR A 289 -1.42 -0.58 -5.75
C THR A 289 -2.72 -0.61 -6.55
N ALA A 290 -3.70 -1.40 -6.11
CA ALA A 290 -4.98 -1.49 -6.78
C ALA A 290 -5.72 -0.15 -6.77
N MET A 291 -6.51 0.08 -7.78
CA MET A 291 -7.45 1.19 -7.90
C MET A 291 -8.86 0.71 -7.58
N SER A 292 -9.75 1.63 -7.26
CA SER A 292 -11.18 1.37 -7.16
C SER A 292 -11.94 2.15 -8.24
N ALA A 293 -13.13 1.69 -8.60
CA ALA A 293 -13.94 2.37 -9.58
C ALA A 293 -15.42 2.33 -9.23
N ASP A 294 -16.11 3.40 -9.60
CA ASP A 294 -17.57 3.51 -9.62
C ASP A 294 -18.00 3.39 -11.09
N GLU A 295 -18.35 2.17 -11.50
CA GLU A 295 -18.67 1.86 -12.88
C GLU A 295 -19.95 2.56 -13.34
N GLU A 296 -20.94 2.74 -12.45
CA GLU A 296 -22.18 3.44 -12.78
C GLU A 296 -21.96 4.93 -13.06
N ARG A 297 -20.95 5.52 -12.40
CA ARG A 297 -20.56 6.92 -12.61
C ARG A 297 -19.45 7.10 -13.65
N GLY A 298 -18.79 6.02 -14.07
CA GLY A 298 -17.64 6.09 -14.96
C GLY A 298 -16.44 6.78 -14.31
N ILE A 299 -16.16 6.51 -13.03
CA ILE A 299 -15.06 7.14 -12.30
C ILE A 299 -14.07 6.06 -11.83
N VAL A 300 -12.78 6.27 -12.08
CA VAL A 300 -11.69 5.51 -11.44
C VAL A 300 -10.96 6.38 -10.43
N TYR A 301 -10.62 5.81 -9.28
CA TYR A 301 -9.94 6.50 -8.18
C TYR A 301 -8.52 5.97 -8.02
N LEU A 302 -7.56 6.85 -8.22
CA LEU A 302 -6.13 6.55 -8.21
C LEU A 302 -5.53 6.84 -6.83
N PRO A 303 -5.00 5.84 -6.11
CA PRO A 303 -4.16 6.03 -4.93
C PRO A 303 -2.73 6.34 -5.38
N VAL A 304 -2.41 7.61 -5.51
CA VAL A 304 -1.12 8.07 -6.05
C VAL A 304 -0.06 8.10 -4.95
N ALA A 305 1.10 7.53 -5.23
CA ALA A 305 2.24 7.44 -4.33
C ALA A 305 3.04 8.75 -4.20
N SER A 306 4.09 8.71 -3.39
CA SER A 306 5.03 9.80 -3.20
C SER A 306 5.97 9.97 -4.40
N PRO A 307 6.49 11.20 -4.64
CA PRO A 307 7.44 11.45 -5.72
C PRO A 307 8.87 11.15 -5.27
N SER A 308 9.72 10.72 -6.21
CA SER A 308 11.14 10.46 -5.95
C SER A 308 12.00 11.75 -5.93
N PRO A 309 13.11 11.79 -5.18
CA PRO A 309 13.48 10.86 -4.13
C PRO A 309 12.60 11.05 -2.89
N ASN A 310 12.27 9.97 -2.18
CA ASN A 310 11.26 9.99 -1.12
C ASN A 310 11.68 10.70 0.17
N TYR A 311 13.00 10.82 0.44
CA TYR A 311 13.50 11.33 1.72
C TYR A 311 14.31 12.63 1.58
N TYR A 312 14.30 13.24 0.40
CA TYR A 312 14.84 14.55 0.11
C TYR A 312 14.09 15.19 -1.05
N GLY A 313 13.37 16.26 -0.77
CA GLY A 313 12.52 16.96 -1.74
C GLY A 313 13.17 18.16 -2.40
N GLY A 314 14.45 18.50 -2.09
CA GLY A 314 15.13 19.66 -2.67
C GLY A 314 15.34 19.61 -4.19
N ASN A 315 15.15 18.45 -4.81
CA ASN A 315 15.12 18.28 -6.26
C ASN A 315 13.79 18.74 -6.88
N ARG A 316 12.73 18.86 -6.09
CA ARG A 316 11.33 19.08 -6.48
C ARG A 316 10.65 20.08 -5.55
N THR A 317 11.18 21.28 -5.46
CA THR A 317 10.65 22.32 -4.58
C THR A 317 9.33 22.92 -5.07
N GLU A 318 8.90 22.61 -6.27
CA GLU A 318 7.63 22.96 -6.86
C GLU A 318 6.48 22.12 -6.24
N ASP A 319 5.25 22.60 -6.36
CA ASP A 319 4.08 21.82 -5.99
C ASP A 319 3.79 20.76 -7.06
N ILE A 320 3.51 19.54 -6.60
CA ILE A 320 3.12 18.40 -7.43
C ILE A 320 1.71 17.99 -7.00
N PRO A 321 0.67 18.56 -7.59
CA PRO A 321 -0.70 18.51 -7.05
C PRO A 321 -1.29 17.10 -6.98
N TYR A 322 -0.81 16.19 -7.83
CA TYR A 322 -1.30 14.81 -7.86
C TYR A 322 -0.44 13.83 -7.07
N ALA A 323 0.70 14.24 -6.50
CA ALA A 323 1.52 13.38 -5.67
C ALA A 323 0.89 13.14 -4.31
N THR A 324 1.03 11.95 -3.76
CA THR A 324 0.51 11.50 -2.45
C THR A 324 -0.96 11.90 -2.27
N SER A 325 -1.78 11.50 -3.26
CA SER A 325 -3.18 11.95 -3.41
C SER A 325 -4.14 10.80 -3.69
N THR A 326 -5.43 11.09 -3.53
CA THR A 326 -6.49 10.37 -4.23
C THR A 326 -6.96 11.23 -5.38
N THR A 327 -6.85 10.73 -6.60
CA THR A 327 -7.25 11.43 -7.82
C THR A 327 -8.35 10.66 -8.53
N ALA A 328 -9.50 11.28 -8.73
CA ALA A 328 -10.63 10.73 -9.47
C ALA A 328 -10.56 11.14 -10.92
N LEU A 329 -10.56 10.16 -11.82
CA LEU A 329 -10.56 10.38 -13.26
C LEU A 329 -11.85 9.87 -13.90
N ASP A 330 -12.25 10.53 -14.95
CA ASP A 330 -13.24 10.01 -15.89
C ASP A 330 -12.65 8.80 -16.64
N VAL A 331 -13.34 7.67 -16.61
CA VAL A 331 -12.85 6.40 -17.14
C VAL A 331 -12.67 6.46 -18.67
N ASP A 332 -13.56 7.15 -19.38
CA ASP A 332 -13.53 7.21 -20.84
C ASP A 332 -12.43 8.14 -21.38
N THR A 333 -12.10 9.21 -20.63
CA THR A 333 -11.23 10.29 -21.13
C THR A 333 -9.90 10.44 -20.41
N GLY A 334 -9.79 9.92 -19.17
CA GLY A 334 -8.65 10.16 -18.29
C GLY A 334 -8.58 11.59 -17.72
N GLU A 335 -9.62 12.41 -17.92
CA GLU A 335 -9.69 13.76 -17.37
C GLU A 335 -9.92 13.75 -15.86
N VAL A 336 -9.25 14.66 -15.14
CA VAL A 336 -9.42 14.77 -13.68
C VAL A 336 -10.79 15.34 -13.34
N ILE A 337 -11.55 14.63 -12.53
CA ILE A 337 -12.81 15.09 -11.94
C ILE A 337 -12.52 15.88 -10.68
N TRP A 338 -11.74 15.27 -9.76
CA TRP A 338 -11.21 15.93 -8.57
C TRP A 338 -9.92 15.25 -8.11
N SER A 339 -9.14 15.96 -7.30
CA SER A 339 -7.95 15.40 -6.65
C SER A 339 -7.78 15.99 -5.25
N ARG A 340 -7.41 15.15 -4.29
CA ARG A 340 -7.10 15.55 -2.92
C ARG A 340 -5.72 15.05 -2.53
N GLN A 341 -4.81 15.96 -2.23
CA GLN A 341 -3.49 15.65 -1.72
C GLN A 341 -3.55 15.40 -0.21
N TRP A 342 -2.96 14.28 0.24
CA TRP A 342 -2.99 13.85 1.63
C TRP A 342 -1.67 14.06 2.37
N VAL A 343 -0.60 14.35 1.64
CA VAL A 343 0.69 14.78 2.21
C VAL A 343 1.26 15.88 1.32
N HIS A 344 1.43 17.07 1.91
CA HIS A 344 2.08 18.17 1.23
C HIS A 344 3.59 17.99 1.23
N HIS A 345 4.22 18.06 0.06
CA HIS A 345 5.66 17.92 -0.12
C HIS A 345 6.24 16.71 0.65
N ASP A 346 5.77 15.52 0.30
CA ASP A 346 6.12 14.28 0.99
C ASP A 346 7.64 14.00 0.93
N ILE A 347 8.28 13.92 2.09
CA ILE A 347 9.68 13.55 2.33
C ILE A 347 9.82 12.41 3.33
N TRP A 348 8.77 11.60 3.50
CA TRP A 348 8.68 10.50 4.46
C TRP A 348 8.33 9.16 3.81
N ASP A 349 8.04 9.15 2.49
CA ASP A 349 7.51 7.96 1.80
C ASP A 349 6.14 7.56 2.37
N TYR A 350 5.26 8.55 2.58
CA TYR A 350 3.91 8.35 3.12
C TYR A 350 2.86 8.12 2.04
N ASP A 351 3.16 7.23 1.11
CA ASP A 351 2.30 6.85 0.00
C ASP A 351 0.83 6.65 0.37
N ILE A 352 -0.01 6.89 -0.60
CA ILE A 352 -1.35 6.32 -0.63
C ILE A 352 -1.22 4.91 -1.19
N ASN A 353 -1.05 3.96 -0.28
CA ASN A 353 -0.57 2.60 -0.56
C ASN A 353 -1.66 1.54 -0.67
N ALA A 354 -2.92 1.95 -0.61
CA ALA A 354 -4.07 1.06 -0.69
C ALA A 354 -5.18 1.67 -1.55
N ALA A 355 -5.94 0.81 -2.21
CA ALA A 355 -7.12 1.25 -2.95
C ALA A 355 -8.10 1.96 -2.00
N PRO A 356 -8.76 3.04 -2.43
CA PRO A 356 -9.86 3.60 -1.68
C PRO A 356 -11.02 2.61 -1.60
N THR A 357 -11.79 2.66 -0.52
CA THR A 357 -13.01 1.86 -0.35
C THR A 357 -14.22 2.74 -0.60
N LEU A 358 -15.01 2.41 -1.62
CA LEU A 358 -16.25 3.11 -1.94
C LEU A 358 -17.38 2.58 -1.05
N MET A 359 -18.17 3.49 -0.48
CA MET A 359 -19.19 3.19 0.50
C MET A 359 -20.42 4.09 0.30
N ASP A 360 -21.59 3.57 0.64
CA ASP A 360 -22.77 4.38 0.89
C ASP A 360 -23.00 4.37 2.40
N ILE A 361 -22.76 5.50 3.08
CA ILE A 361 -22.84 5.60 4.54
C ILE A 361 -23.89 6.60 4.98
N THR A 362 -24.41 6.41 6.19
CA THR A 362 -25.41 7.31 6.77
C THR A 362 -24.77 8.12 7.90
N VAL A 363 -24.57 9.42 7.68
CA VAL A 363 -24.01 10.34 8.69
C VAL A 363 -25.06 11.38 9.03
N ASP A 364 -25.36 11.56 10.31
CA ASP A 364 -26.40 12.50 10.80
C ASP A 364 -27.78 12.30 10.14
N GLY A 365 -28.07 11.10 9.65
CA GLY A 365 -29.33 10.74 8.98
C GLY A 365 -29.38 11.04 7.49
N GLU A 366 -28.30 11.50 6.91
CA GLU A 366 -28.13 11.69 5.46
C GLU A 366 -27.31 10.55 4.86
N GLU A 367 -27.76 10.01 3.73
CA GLU A 367 -26.96 9.05 2.94
C GLU A 367 -25.93 9.80 2.11
N ILE A 368 -24.66 9.38 2.23
CA ILE A 368 -23.53 10.01 1.57
C ILE A 368 -22.83 8.98 0.68
N PRO A 369 -22.65 9.25 -0.61
CA PRO A 369 -21.77 8.46 -1.46
C PRO A 369 -20.32 8.76 -1.08
N ALA A 370 -19.75 7.96 -0.18
CA ALA A 370 -18.45 8.20 0.40
C ALA A 370 -17.34 7.36 -0.24
N LEU A 371 -16.14 7.87 -0.12
CA LEU A 371 -14.89 7.19 -0.40
C LEU A 371 -14.03 7.30 0.85
N MET A 372 -13.54 6.17 1.36
CA MET A 372 -12.55 6.12 2.43
C MET A 372 -11.18 5.79 1.85
N GLN A 373 -10.21 6.68 2.05
CA GLN A 373 -8.82 6.48 1.63
C GLN A 373 -7.94 6.11 2.82
N PRO A 374 -7.56 4.84 2.97
CA PRO A 374 -6.51 4.42 3.91
C PRO A 374 -5.13 4.74 3.35
N ASN A 375 -4.13 4.88 4.23
CA ASN A 375 -2.77 5.21 3.84
C ASN A 375 -1.70 4.72 4.84
N LYS A 376 -0.43 4.90 4.48
CA LYS A 376 0.72 4.55 5.33
C LYS A 376 0.71 5.22 6.70
N MET A 377 0.11 6.40 6.83
CA MET A 377 0.06 7.15 8.08
C MET A 377 -0.90 6.56 9.12
N GLY A 378 -1.76 5.62 8.72
CA GLY A 378 -2.82 5.11 9.59
C GLY A 378 -3.97 6.11 9.73
N PHE A 379 -4.14 6.97 8.74
CA PHE A 379 -5.29 7.84 8.59
C PHE A 379 -6.31 7.18 7.67
N LEU A 380 -7.57 7.44 7.93
CA LEU A 380 -8.69 7.10 7.08
C LEU A 380 -9.35 8.42 6.69
N PHE A 381 -9.03 8.94 5.52
CA PHE A 381 -9.68 10.13 4.99
C PHE A 381 -11.01 9.72 4.35
N VAL A 382 -12.10 10.37 4.75
CA VAL A 382 -13.42 10.08 4.23
C VAL A 382 -13.98 11.31 3.53
N VAL A 383 -14.23 11.16 2.23
CA VAL A 383 -14.73 12.23 1.36
C VAL A 383 -15.92 11.75 0.55
N ASN A 384 -16.70 12.68 0.03
CA ASN A 384 -17.72 12.38 -0.96
C ASN A 384 -17.02 11.91 -2.25
N ARG A 385 -17.36 10.71 -2.77
CA ARG A 385 -16.67 10.12 -3.93
C ARG A 385 -16.96 10.85 -5.25
N GLU A 386 -18.04 11.64 -5.32
CA GLU A 386 -18.40 12.41 -6.52
C GLU A 386 -17.64 13.73 -6.60
N THR A 387 -17.41 14.39 -5.44
CA THR A 387 -16.91 15.77 -5.39
C THR A 387 -15.53 15.91 -4.74
N GLY A 388 -15.08 14.92 -3.96
CA GLY A 388 -13.88 15.04 -3.13
C GLY A 388 -14.06 15.90 -1.89
N GLU A 389 -15.27 16.39 -1.58
CA GLU A 389 -15.55 17.18 -0.38
C GLU A 389 -15.50 16.33 0.88
N ASP A 390 -15.11 16.96 1.99
CA ASP A 390 -14.97 16.29 3.29
C ASP A 390 -16.32 15.80 3.81
N VAL A 391 -16.41 14.52 4.21
CA VAL A 391 -17.56 13.99 4.96
C VAL A 391 -17.45 14.43 6.43
N TRP A 392 -16.29 14.32 7.01
CA TRP A 392 -15.92 14.88 8.30
C TRP A 392 -14.76 15.84 8.15
N PRO A 393 -14.67 16.91 8.98
CA PRO A 393 -13.63 17.91 8.81
C PRO A 393 -12.22 17.32 8.76
N ILE A 394 -11.42 17.78 7.79
CA ILE A 394 -9.99 17.51 7.68
C ILE A 394 -9.29 18.82 8.02
N GLU A 395 -8.44 18.80 9.06
CA GLU A 395 -7.80 19.99 9.60
C GLU A 395 -6.35 20.11 9.13
N GLU A 396 -6.00 21.27 8.60
CA GLU A 396 -4.59 21.63 8.36
C GLU A 396 -3.93 21.96 9.71
N ARG A 397 -2.95 21.11 10.11
CA ARG A 397 -2.23 21.30 11.38
C ARG A 397 -0.75 21.59 11.13
N PRO A 398 -0.16 22.55 11.89
CA PRO A 398 1.26 22.86 11.78
C PRO A 398 2.14 21.63 12.04
N VAL A 399 3.21 21.49 11.26
CA VAL A 399 4.18 20.39 11.36
C VAL A 399 5.61 20.92 11.50
N PRO A 400 6.55 20.10 12.02
CA PRO A 400 7.92 20.53 12.18
C PRO A 400 8.62 20.83 10.84
N ALA A 401 9.42 21.91 10.80
CA ALA A 401 10.37 22.11 9.75
C ALA A 401 11.73 21.48 10.12
N GLY A 402 12.51 21.08 9.13
CA GLY A 402 13.89 20.64 9.28
C GLY A 402 14.91 21.73 8.92
N ASP A 403 16.17 21.30 8.79
CA ASP A 403 17.32 22.19 8.54
C ASP A 403 18.23 21.73 7.38
N ILE A 404 17.78 20.75 6.59
CA ILE A 404 18.53 20.23 5.47
C ILE A 404 18.67 21.28 4.36
N PRO A 405 19.88 21.63 3.93
CA PRO A 405 20.10 22.63 2.90
C PRO A 405 19.40 22.28 1.57
N GLY A 406 18.67 23.25 1.02
CA GLY A 406 17.97 23.12 -0.25
C GLY A 406 16.60 22.43 -0.16
N GLU A 407 16.25 21.90 1.01
CA GLU A 407 14.93 21.31 1.25
C GLU A 407 13.85 22.37 1.45
N ARG A 408 12.64 22.07 0.97
CA ARG A 408 11.42 22.80 1.27
C ARG A 408 10.62 22.00 2.29
N TYR A 409 10.03 22.69 3.28
CA TYR A 409 9.16 22.03 4.28
C TYR A 409 7.75 22.58 4.15
N ALA A 410 6.75 21.70 4.18
CA ALA A 410 5.37 22.11 4.31
C ALA A 410 5.14 22.72 5.69
N GLU A 411 4.36 23.80 5.77
CA GLU A 411 4.02 24.45 7.03
C GLU A 411 2.95 23.68 7.80
N THR A 412 2.03 23.05 7.07
CA THR A 412 0.91 22.27 7.60
C THR A 412 0.76 20.95 6.87
N GLN A 413 0.01 20.03 7.46
CA GLN A 413 -0.41 18.77 6.86
C GLN A 413 -1.88 18.50 7.21
N PRO A 414 -2.64 17.80 6.34
CA PRO A 414 -4.02 17.45 6.60
C PRO A 414 -4.13 16.31 7.64
N PHE A 415 -5.01 16.49 8.62
CA PHE A 415 -5.34 15.49 9.64
C PHE A 415 -6.84 15.22 9.64
N PRO A 416 -7.30 13.97 9.51
CA PRO A 416 -8.70 13.65 9.67
C PRO A 416 -9.12 13.85 11.12
N THR A 417 -10.32 14.38 11.32
CA THR A 417 -10.92 14.50 12.66
C THR A 417 -11.78 13.29 13.00
N ASN A 418 -12.37 12.68 11.98
CA ASN A 418 -13.20 11.49 12.11
C ASN A 418 -13.15 10.64 10.81
N PRO A 419 -12.87 9.33 10.87
CA PRO A 419 -12.30 8.64 12.03
C PRO A 419 -11.03 9.32 12.55
N ALA A 420 -10.82 9.30 13.87
CA ALA A 420 -9.57 9.80 14.44
C ALA A 420 -8.37 8.96 13.95
N PRO A 421 -7.15 9.53 13.92
CA PRO A 421 -5.95 8.77 13.60
C PRO A 421 -5.89 7.45 14.35
N LEU A 422 -5.63 6.36 13.63
CA LEU A 422 -5.66 5.00 14.19
C LEU A 422 -4.53 4.73 15.18
N LEU A 423 -3.47 5.55 15.18
CA LEU A 423 -2.36 5.50 16.13
C LEU A 423 -2.11 6.88 16.75
N ASP A 424 -1.63 6.90 18.00
CA ASP A 424 -1.07 8.10 18.61
C ASP A 424 0.39 8.28 18.15
N GLN A 425 0.58 9.14 17.16
CA GLN A 425 1.89 9.46 16.58
C GLN A 425 2.47 10.79 17.11
N SER A 426 1.88 11.36 18.15
CA SER A 426 2.41 12.57 18.79
C SER A 426 3.75 12.33 19.50
N LYS A 427 4.05 11.07 19.81
CA LYS A 427 5.29 10.58 20.43
C LYS A 427 5.64 9.19 19.92
N LEU A 428 6.90 8.79 20.05
CA LEU A 428 7.29 7.40 19.86
C LEU A 428 6.60 6.50 20.90
N PRO A 429 6.30 5.24 20.55
CA PRO A 429 5.85 4.26 21.53
C PRO A 429 6.89 4.11 22.67
N ASP A 430 6.44 3.74 23.85
CA ASP A 430 7.36 3.51 24.97
C ASP A 430 8.40 2.42 24.64
N VAL A 431 9.61 2.60 25.16
CA VAL A 431 10.65 1.55 25.10
C VAL A 431 10.15 0.27 25.76
N TRP A 432 10.38 -0.87 25.11
CA TRP A 432 10.00 -2.18 25.65
C TRP A 432 11.00 -2.64 26.72
N PRO A 433 10.62 -2.70 28.01
CA PRO A 433 11.56 -3.01 29.08
C PRO A 433 12.24 -4.38 28.95
N ILE A 434 11.53 -5.37 28.37
CA ILE A 434 12.10 -6.72 28.16
C ILE A 434 13.25 -6.64 27.14
N ALA A 435 13.05 -5.95 26.03
CA ALA A 435 14.06 -5.78 24.99
C ALA A 435 15.25 -4.93 25.49
N ASP A 436 14.98 -3.88 26.25
CA ASP A 436 15.98 -2.98 26.79
C ASP A 436 16.89 -3.66 27.82
N ILE A 437 16.31 -4.37 28.80
CA ILE A 437 17.08 -5.15 29.80
C ILE A 437 17.89 -6.24 29.09
N ALA A 438 17.33 -6.96 28.13
CA ALA A 438 18.02 -8.01 27.39
C ALA A 438 19.24 -7.48 26.61
N SER A 439 19.21 -6.23 26.16
CA SER A 439 20.28 -5.57 25.41
C SER A 439 21.13 -4.61 26.23
N PHE A 440 20.99 -4.61 27.54
CA PHE A 440 21.77 -3.78 28.48
C PHE A 440 21.59 -2.27 28.25
N GLY A 441 20.36 -1.81 27.97
CA GLY A 441 20.02 -0.40 27.80
C GLY A 441 20.18 0.12 26.36
N GLU A 442 20.38 -0.74 25.39
CA GLU A 442 20.56 -0.34 23.97
C GLU A 442 19.32 0.35 23.40
N CYS A 443 18.12 -0.14 23.74
CA CYS A 443 16.87 0.46 23.27
C CYS A 443 16.64 1.85 23.88
N SER A 444 16.89 2.03 25.17
CA SER A 444 16.79 3.34 25.82
C SER A 444 17.79 4.34 25.21
N ALA A 445 19.03 3.90 24.96
CA ALA A 445 20.05 4.74 24.32
C ALA A 445 19.63 5.16 22.91
N LEU A 446 19.06 4.25 22.12
CA LEU A 446 18.55 4.58 20.77
C LEU A 446 17.41 5.60 20.84
N TRP A 447 16.48 5.47 21.80
CA TRP A 447 15.36 6.42 21.97
C TRP A 447 15.86 7.81 22.37
N ASP A 448 16.88 7.90 23.22
CA ASP A 448 17.46 9.17 23.66
C ASP A 448 18.22 9.92 22.55
N GLU A 449 18.77 9.19 21.57
CA GLU A 449 19.52 9.75 20.43
C GLU A 449 18.66 10.06 19.21
N MET A 450 17.44 9.47 19.14
CA MET A 450 16.53 9.60 18.00
C MET A 450 15.77 10.92 18.09
N GLN A 451 15.77 11.71 17.00
CA GLN A 451 14.97 12.93 16.93
C GLN A 451 13.52 12.58 16.59
N TYR A 452 12.57 13.01 17.42
CA TYR A 452 11.14 12.82 17.17
C TYR A 452 10.29 13.90 17.81
N SER A 453 9.55 14.63 17.00
CA SER A 453 8.60 15.67 17.42
C SER A 453 7.19 15.46 16.86
N GLY A 454 6.90 14.23 16.47
CA GLY A 454 5.63 13.81 15.86
C GLY A 454 5.84 13.11 14.51
N MET A 455 4.75 12.64 13.93
CA MET A 455 4.74 11.82 12.71
C MET A 455 5.49 12.46 11.53
N TYR A 456 5.40 13.77 11.39
CA TYR A 456 6.05 14.53 10.31
C TYR A 456 7.42 15.09 10.72
N GLN A 457 8.17 14.39 11.61
CA GLN A 457 9.56 14.73 11.87
C GLN A 457 10.38 14.61 10.58
N PRO A 458 10.99 15.68 10.06
CA PRO A 458 11.78 15.61 8.83
C PRO A 458 13.02 14.73 9.00
N PRO A 459 13.48 14.04 7.94
CA PRO A 459 14.79 13.39 7.92
C PRO A 459 15.91 14.36 8.26
N THR A 460 16.96 13.88 8.93
CA THR A 460 18.08 14.70 9.41
C THR A 460 19.43 14.01 9.15
N THR A 461 20.51 14.82 9.14
CA THR A 461 21.91 14.31 9.14
C THR A 461 22.46 14.11 10.55
N GLU A 462 21.74 14.50 11.61
CA GLU A 462 22.24 14.52 12.98
C GLU A 462 21.93 13.23 13.76
N GLY A 463 22.79 12.89 14.68
CA GLY A 463 22.60 11.79 15.64
C GLY A 463 22.47 10.43 14.96
N VAL A 464 21.50 9.65 15.37
CA VAL A 464 21.13 8.38 14.74
C VAL A 464 20.04 8.57 13.67
N GLY A 465 19.55 9.80 13.50
CA GLY A 465 18.50 10.16 12.55
C GLY A 465 17.17 10.51 13.18
N ALA A 466 16.18 10.74 12.31
CA ALA A 466 14.80 11.03 12.67
C ALA A 466 14.02 9.73 12.89
N GLY A 467 13.27 9.65 13.99
CA GLY A 467 12.31 8.56 14.20
C GLY A 467 11.18 8.63 13.19
N ALA A 468 10.79 7.49 12.65
CA ALA A 468 9.66 7.31 11.75
C ALA A 468 8.62 6.40 12.42
N TYR A 469 7.52 7.00 12.84
CA TYR A 469 6.35 6.32 13.35
C TYR A 469 5.11 7.09 12.91
N PRO A 470 4.42 6.59 11.91
CA PRO A 470 4.55 5.27 11.28
C PRO A 470 5.86 5.09 10.50
N ASN A 471 6.14 3.84 10.16
CA ASN A 471 7.27 3.46 9.34
C ASN A 471 6.95 3.60 7.83
N SER A 472 7.96 3.51 6.98
CA SER A 472 7.82 3.59 5.51
C SER A 472 6.97 2.48 4.88
N ALA A 473 6.83 1.31 5.56
CA ALA A 473 5.92 0.26 5.08
C ALA A 473 4.46 0.59 5.38
N GLY A 474 4.21 1.48 6.35
CA GLY A 474 2.89 1.98 6.71
C GLY A 474 2.22 1.24 7.86
N VAL A 475 1.23 1.93 8.45
CA VAL A 475 0.30 1.39 9.46
C VAL A 475 -0.75 0.52 8.79
N VAL A 476 -1.47 1.07 7.81
CA VAL A 476 -2.36 0.31 6.92
C VAL A 476 -1.55 -0.12 5.70
N GLN A 477 -1.71 -1.37 5.33
CA GLN A 477 -0.99 -1.96 4.21
C GLN A 477 -1.83 -1.93 2.92
N TRP A 478 -1.20 -2.28 1.79
CA TRP A 478 -1.82 -2.30 0.46
C TRP A 478 -3.07 -3.20 0.36
N GLY A 479 -3.27 -4.13 1.30
CA GLY A 479 -4.50 -4.92 1.41
C GLY A 479 -5.73 -4.09 1.74
N GLY A 480 -5.56 -2.88 2.28
CA GLY A 480 -6.63 -1.92 2.52
C GLY A 480 -7.66 -2.37 3.55
N VAL A 481 -8.88 -1.89 3.41
CA VAL A 481 -9.98 -2.01 4.37
C VAL A 481 -11.10 -2.90 3.83
N GLY A 482 -11.65 -3.80 4.66
CA GLY A 482 -12.91 -4.50 4.39
C GLY A 482 -14.10 -3.66 4.86
N PHE A 483 -15.22 -3.67 4.15
CA PHE A 483 -16.39 -2.88 4.53
C PHE A 483 -17.69 -3.70 4.35
N ASP A 484 -18.47 -3.79 5.41
CA ASP A 484 -19.82 -4.36 5.39
C ASP A 484 -20.83 -3.23 5.13
N PRO A 485 -21.48 -3.20 3.96
CA PRO A 485 -22.41 -2.13 3.59
C PRO A 485 -23.75 -2.19 4.36
N GLU A 486 -24.15 -3.37 4.87
CA GLU A 486 -25.40 -3.51 5.61
C GLU A 486 -25.28 -2.99 7.04
N ARG A 487 -24.14 -3.30 7.70
CA ARG A 487 -23.84 -2.85 9.06
C ARG A 487 -23.12 -1.52 9.09
N GLN A 488 -22.60 -1.06 7.96
CA GLN A 488 -21.73 0.11 7.81
C GLN A 488 -20.50 0.03 8.72
N ILE A 489 -19.89 -1.16 8.80
CA ILE A 489 -18.70 -1.44 9.60
C ILE A 489 -17.50 -1.62 8.67
N ALA A 490 -16.46 -0.83 8.94
CA ALA A 490 -15.16 -0.96 8.29
C ALA A 490 -14.20 -1.78 9.16
N VAL A 491 -13.40 -2.65 8.55
CA VAL A 491 -12.39 -3.47 9.24
C VAL A 491 -11.02 -3.22 8.65
N VAL A 492 -10.04 -2.96 9.51
CA VAL A 492 -8.67 -2.64 9.11
C VAL A 492 -7.65 -3.33 10.01
N ASN A 493 -6.60 -3.86 9.42
CA ASN A 493 -5.44 -4.38 10.15
C ASN A 493 -4.31 -3.35 10.18
N LEU A 494 -3.65 -3.23 11.32
CA LEU A 494 -2.68 -2.19 11.63
C LEU A 494 -1.31 -2.79 11.95
N SER A 495 -0.25 -2.14 11.47
CA SER A 495 1.14 -2.47 11.82
C SER A 495 1.75 -1.38 12.69
N HIS A 496 2.36 -1.77 13.80
CA HIS A 496 3.05 -0.90 14.73
C HIS A 496 4.56 -1.15 14.64
N VAL A 497 5.24 -0.44 13.74
CA VAL A 497 6.67 -0.59 13.53
C VAL A 497 7.33 0.78 13.65
N VAL A 498 8.41 0.86 14.45
CA VAL A 498 9.26 2.05 14.56
C VAL A 498 10.50 1.86 13.71
N GLN A 499 10.75 2.84 12.85
CA GLN A 499 11.99 2.96 12.07
C GLN A 499 12.69 4.28 12.42
N TYR A 500 13.89 4.45 11.92
CA TYR A 500 14.59 5.73 11.93
C TYR A 500 15.36 5.93 10.63
N ILE A 501 15.41 7.19 10.21
CA ILE A 501 15.91 7.61 8.90
C ILE A 501 17.03 8.61 9.13
N GLN A 502 18.20 8.37 8.53
CA GLN A 502 19.31 9.29 8.59
C GLN A 502 19.78 9.62 7.17
N LEU A 503 19.93 10.92 6.90
CA LEU A 503 20.55 11.41 5.68
C LEU A 503 22.07 11.53 5.89
N TYR A 504 22.82 11.32 4.82
CA TYR A 504 24.27 11.49 4.77
C TYR A 504 24.63 12.31 3.55
N GLU A 505 25.53 13.30 3.69
CA GLU A 505 26.10 13.95 2.52
C GLU A 505 26.70 12.91 1.57
N ARG A 506 26.65 13.17 0.27
CA ARG A 506 27.05 12.20 -0.75
C ARG A 506 28.42 11.58 -0.50
N ALA A 507 29.41 12.38 -0.12
CA ALA A 507 30.77 11.89 0.12
C ALA A 507 30.85 10.96 1.34
N GLU A 508 30.15 11.29 2.40
CA GLU A 508 30.05 10.48 3.62
C GLU A 508 29.30 9.19 3.33
N TYR A 509 28.16 9.26 2.63
CA TYR A 509 27.40 8.09 2.23
C TYR A 509 28.24 7.05 1.49
N GLU A 510 29.03 7.49 0.50
CA GLU A 510 29.88 6.58 -0.28
C GLU A 510 30.98 5.92 0.56
N GLU A 511 31.42 6.57 1.65
CA GLU A 511 32.39 5.99 2.60
C GLU A 511 31.73 4.97 3.55
N ILE A 512 30.57 5.31 4.13
CA ILE A 512 29.97 4.50 5.20
C ILE A 512 29.18 3.30 4.70
N LYS A 513 28.58 3.36 3.49
CA LYS A 513 27.88 2.20 2.92
C LYS A 513 28.85 1.04 2.64
N GLY A 514 30.14 1.29 2.49
CA GLY A 514 31.17 0.29 2.21
C GLY A 514 30.92 -0.44 0.88
N GLU A 515 30.90 -1.79 0.93
CA GLU A 515 30.62 -2.64 -0.22
C GLU A 515 29.11 -2.98 -0.35
N ALA A 516 28.25 -2.44 0.52
CA ALA A 516 26.82 -2.70 0.49
C ALA A 516 26.21 -2.17 -0.82
N GLY A 517 25.46 -3.03 -1.48
CA GLY A 517 24.62 -2.64 -2.63
C GLY A 517 23.38 -1.84 -2.20
N PRO A 518 22.64 -1.26 -3.16
CA PRO A 518 21.38 -0.57 -2.87
C PRO A 518 20.43 -1.47 -2.06
N GLY A 519 19.87 -0.92 -0.98
CA GLY A 519 18.99 -1.65 -0.07
C GLY A 519 19.67 -2.67 0.85
N GLU A 520 20.91 -3.03 0.62
CA GLU A 520 21.67 -3.85 1.55
C GLU A 520 22.00 -3.08 2.82
N SER A 521 21.87 -3.74 3.97
CA SER A 521 22.12 -3.13 5.28
C SER A 521 21.28 -1.86 5.57
N GLY A 522 20.21 -1.62 4.80
CA GLY A 522 19.32 -0.47 4.94
C GLY A 522 19.88 0.84 4.38
N PHE A 523 20.93 0.81 3.54
CA PHE A 523 21.44 1.97 2.84
C PHE A 523 20.82 2.14 1.46
N HIS A 524 20.39 3.37 1.14
CA HIS A 524 19.77 3.72 -0.14
C HIS A 524 20.46 4.96 -0.74
N PRO A 525 20.85 4.92 -2.01
CA PRO A 525 21.72 5.94 -2.58
C PRO A 525 21.00 7.25 -2.93
N GLN A 526 19.69 7.27 -3.17
CA GLN A 526 18.98 8.44 -3.71
C GLN A 526 19.82 9.11 -4.82
N THR A 527 20.27 8.34 -5.81
CA THR A 527 21.16 8.78 -6.88
C THR A 527 20.55 9.96 -7.63
N GLY A 528 21.29 11.06 -7.78
CA GLY A 528 20.77 12.33 -8.33
C GLY A 528 20.41 13.36 -7.26
N ALA A 529 20.31 12.97 -5.99
CA ALA A 529 20.19 13.86 -4.85
C ALA A 529 21.57 14.10 -4.18
N PRO A 530 21.76 15.21 -3.44
CA PRO A 530 23.01 15.48 -2.72
C PRO A 530 23.21 14.56 -1.50
N TYR A 531 22.17 13.86 -1.07
CA TYR A 531 22.20 12.95 0.08
C TYR A 531 21.92 11.51 -0.35
N GLY A 532 22.61 10.55 0.28
CA GLY A 532 22.14 9.19 0.44
C GLY A 532 21.49 9.04 1.80
N MET A 533 20.89 7.89 2.08
CA MET A 533 20.18 7.68 3.35
C MET A 533 20.37 6.28 3.92
N SER A 534 20.09 6.12 5.20
CA SER A 534 19.82 4.83 5.80
C SER A 534 18.42 4.79 6.40
N LEU A 535 17.74 3.66 6.20
CA LEU A 535 16.43 3.33 6.80
C LEU A 535 16.59 2.08 7.64
N ARG A 536 16.34 2.16 8.92
CA ARG A 536 16.56 1.06 9.85
C ARG A 536 15.36 0.86 10.76
N THR A 537 14.99 -0.40 11.00
CA THR A 537 14.00 -0.74 12.02
C THR A 537 14.66 -0.68 13.41
N ALA A 538 13.97 -0.10 14.38
CA ALA A 538 14.47 0.08 15.74
C ALA A 538 14.51 -1.26 16.52
N LEU A 539 15.43 -2.12 16.13
CA LEU A 539 15.69 -3.43 16.74
C LEU A 539 16.98 -3.38 17.56
N ASN A 540 17.02 -4.09 18.68
CA ASN A 540 18.24 -4.28 19.42
C ASN A 540 19.16 -5.34 18.75
N ARG A 541 20.39 -5.53 19.27
CA ARG A 541 21.38 -6.50 18.76
C ARG A 541 20.87 -7.94 18.66
N TRP A 542 19.82 -8.30 19.36
CA TRP A 542 19.17 -9.60 19.29
C TRP A 542 18.02 -9.60 18.27
N GLY A 543 17.79 -8.45 17.61
CA GLY A 543 16.71 -8.23 16.67
C GLY A 543 15.33 -8.24 17.32
N MET A 544 15.22 -7.92 18.60
CA MET A 544 13.94 -7.66 19.26
C MET A 544 13.51 -6.23 19.01
N PRO A 545 12.21 -5.97 18.80
CA PRO A 545 11.69 -4.60 18.72
C PRO A 545 12.01 -3.82 19.99
N CYS A 546 12.49 -2.59 19.85
CA CYS A 546 12.77 -1.71 20.97
C CYS A 546 11.52 -1.03 21.55
N TRP A 547 10.39 -1.06 20.85
CA TRP A 547 9.10 -0.50 21.28
C TRP A 547 8.19 -1.58 21.86
N LYS A 548 7.29 -1.18 22.75
CA LYS A 548 6.31 -2.09 23.37
C LYS A 548 5.30 -2.63 22.34
N PRO A 549 4.85 -3.90 22.51
CA PRO A 549 3.67 -4.40 21.78
C PRO A 549 2.39 -3.62 22.16
N PRO A 550 1.30 -3.72 21.36
CA PRO A 550 1.13 -4.67 20.26
C PRO A 550 1.95 -4.29 19.02
N PHE A 551 2.37 -5.31 18.23
CA PHE A 551 3.10 -5.10 16.98
C PHE A 551 2.18 -5.07 15.75
N GLY A 552 0.95 -5.51 15.92
CA GLY A 552 -0.14 -5.40 14.96
C GLY A 552 -1.47 -5.68 15.62
N GLU A 553 -2.53 -5.12 15.05
CA GLU A 553 -3.89 -5.18 15.57
C GLU A 553 -4.89 -5.31 14.41
N LEU A 554 -6.08 -5.81 14.73
CA LEU A 554 -7.28 -5.74 13.91
C LEU A 554 -8.27 -4.80 14.61
N ALA A 555 -8.91 -3.93 13.84
CA ALA A 555 -9.88 -2.97 14.38
C ALA A 555 -11.12 -2.90 13.50
N ALA A 556 -12.28 -2.69 14.11
CA ALA A 556 -13.52 -2.36 13.42
C ALA A 556 -14.00 -0.97 13.80
N LEU A 557 -14.58 -0.28 12.82
CA LEU A 557 -15.09 1.08 12.95
C LEU A 557 -16.54 1.16 12.48
N ASP A 558 -17.36 1.85 13.23
CA ASP A 558 -18.71 2.25 12.80
C ASP A 558 -18.59 3.45 11.86
N MET A 559 -18.92 3.28 10.59
CA MET A 559 -18.80 4.34 9.58
C MET A 559 -19.99 5.31 9.57
N THR A 560 -20.95 5.15 10.46
CA THR A 560 -22.00 6.17 10.70
C THR A 560 -21.53 7.26 11.65
N THR A 561 -20.56 6.91 12.52
CA THR A 561 -20.01 7.80 13.55
C THR A 561 -18.50 8.03 13.42
N GLY A 562 -17.79 7.15 12.73
CA GLY A 562 -16.32 7.12 12.65
C GLY A 562 -15.63 6.61 13.94
N GLU A 563 -16.39 6.06 14.90
CA GLU A 563 -15.84 5.55 16.16
C GLU A 563 -15.31 4.11 16.01
N ILE A 564 -14.24 3.79 16.75
CA ILE A 564 -13.71 2.42 16.82
C ILE A 564 -14.65 1.60 17.73
N LEU A 565 -15.23 0.53 17.18
CA LEU A 565 -16.09 -0.42 17.89
C LEU A 565 -15.28 -1.33 18.81
N TRP A 566 -14.23 -1.90 18.26
CA TRP A 566 -13.30 -2.77 18.98
C TRP A 566 -11.91 -2.78 18.33
N ARG A 567 -10.93 -3.25 19.10
CA ARG A 567 -9.54 -3.35 18.66
C ARG A 567 -8.84 -4.46 19.42
N GLU A 568 -8.26 -5.42 18.69
CA GLU A 568 -7.61 -6.60 19.26
C GLU A 568 -6.23 -6.83 18.63
N PRO A 569 -5.23 -7.35 19.40
CA PRO A 569 -3.97 -7.80 18.83
C PRO A 569 -4.19 -8.85 17.76
N LEU A 570 -3.50 -8.74 16.61
CA LEU A 570 -3.64 -9.66 15.50
C LEU A 570 -2.39 -10.53 15.32
N GLY A 571 -2.58 -11.85 15.45
CA GLY A 571 -1.58 -12.86 15.18
C GLY A 571 -0.38 -12.88 16.12
N ALA A 572 0.68 -13.58 15.74
CA ALA A 572 1.92 -13.68 16.48
C ALA A 572 3.14 -13.54 15.56
N SER A 573 4.22 -12.94 16.06
CA SER A 573 5.51 -12.95 15.40
C SER A 573 6.27 -14.22 15.72
N GLN A 574 6.95 -14.81 14.73
CA GLN A 574 7.85 -15.93 14.93
C GLN A 574 9.30 -15.45 15.09
N ARG A 575 10.00 -15.94 16.11
CA ARG A 575 11.42 -15.65 16.31
C ARG A 575 12.18 -16.89 16.74
N TYR A 576 13.33 -17.17 16.10
CA TYR A 576 14.17 -18.35 16.41
C TYR A 576 13.40 -19.68 16.43
N GLY A 577 12.36 -19.81 15.59
CA GLY A 577 11.52 -21.01 15.55
C GLY A 577 10.45 -21.09 16.66
N PHE A 578 10.28 -20.04 17.45
CA PHE A 578 9.25 -19.97 18.49
C PHE A 578 8.27 -18.85 18.16
N PHE A 579 6.96 -19.12 18.33
CA PHE A 579 5.94 -18.08 18.27
C PHE A 579 5.99 -17.21 19.54
N MET A 580 5.90 -15.90 19.33
CA MET A 580 5.72 -14.95 20.42
C MET A 580 4.26 -15.02 20.90
N PRO A 581 3.96 -14.57 22.13
CA PRO A 581 2.57 -14.52 22.61
C PRO A 581 1.67 -13.73 21.64
N GLU A 582 0.50 -14.27 21.33
CA GLU A 582 -0.48 -13.62 20.43
C GLU A 582 -0.95 -12.27 20.94
N MET A 583 -1.03 -12.07 22.25
CA MET A 583 -1.30 -10.77 22.87
C MET A 583 -0.29 -9.66 22.48
N TRP A 584 0.80 -9.97 21.81
CA TRP A 584 1.75 -8.99 21.30
C TRP A 584 1.50 -8.63 19.84
N GLY A 585 0.64 -9.35 19.16
CA GLY A 585 0.37 -9.14 17.74
C GLY A 585 1.57 -9.43 16.85
N SER A 586 1.37 -9.22 15.56
CA SER A 586 2.36 -9.35 14.49
C SER A 586 2.27 -8.14 13.57
N PRO A 587 3.37 -7.61 13.03
CA PRO A 587 3.27 -6.76 11.86
C PRO A 587 2.45 -7.48 10.78
N THR A 588 1.58 -6.75 10.10
CA THR A 588 0.60 -7.29 9.16
C THR A 588 0.87 -6.84 7.75
N ILE A 589 0.61 -7.71 6.76
CA ILE A 589 0.59 -7.39 5.31
C ILE A 589 -0.59 -8.11 4.69
N GLY A 590 -1.24 -7.49 3.71
CA GLY A 590 -2.53 -7.94 3.18
C GLY A 590 -3.67 -7.26 3.91
N GLY A 591 -4.88 -7.76 3.74
CA GLY A 591 -6.07 -7.17 4.34
C GLY A 591 -7.20 -8.19 4.59
N PRO A 592 -8.24 -7.76 5.29
CA PRO A 592 -9.41 -8.58 5.59
C PRO A 592 -10.37 -8.67 4.41
N ALA A 593 -11.16 -9.74 4.36
CA ALA A 593 -12.41 -9.81 3.59
C ALA A 593 -13.58 -10.06 4.56
N VAL A 594 -14.72 -9.43 4.30
CA VAL A 594 -15.90 -9.49 5.16
C VAL A 594 -17.08 -10.14 4.46
N THR A 595 -18.00 -10.73 5.22
CA THR A 595 -19.19 -11.41 4.68
C THR A 595 -20.47 -10.83 5.25
N ALA A 596 -21.57 -10.95 4.51
CA ALA A 596 -22.92 -10.59 4.97
C ALA A 596 -23.35 -11.36 6.22
N SER A 597 -22.77 -12.54 6.47
CA SER A 597 -23.03 -13.31 7.71
C SER A 597 -22.37 -12.71 8.95
N GLY A 598 -21.51 -11.66 8.80
CA GLY A 598 -20.81 -11.03 9.91
C GLY A 598 -19.48 -11.69 10.27
N LEU A 599 -18.80 -12.29 9.30
CA LEU A 599 -17.45 -12.83 9.47
C LEU A 599 -16.39 -11.95 8.81
N ILE A 600 -15.21 -11.93 9.42
CA ILE A 600 -13.98 -11.39 8.86
C ILE A 600 -13.03 -12.55 8.59
N PHE A 601 -12.59 -12.75 7.35
CA PHE A 601 -11.52 -13.68 7.02
C PHE A 601 -10.22 -12.92 6.78
N ILE A 602 -9.12 -13.38 7.38
CA ILE A 602 -7.82 -12.72 7.27
C ILE A 602 -6.66 -13.70 7.49
N GLY A 603 -5.59 -13.55 6.68
CA GLY A 603 -4.27 -14.08 6.99
C GLY A 603 -3.40 -12.97 7.57
N ALA A 604 -2.67 -12.26 6.70
CA ALA A 604 -1.95 -11.01 6.96
C ALA A 604 -0.79 -11.08 7.97
N THR A 605 -0.69 -12.11 8.81
CA THR A 605 0.25 -12.20 9.93
C THR A 605 1.47 -13.08 9.64
N MET A 606 2.54 -12.92 10.43
CA MET A 606 3.81 -13.63 10.21
C MET A 606 3.84 -15.03 10.84
N ASP A 607 2.75 -15.50 11.44
CA ASP A 607 2.67 -16.79 12.14
C ASP A 607 2.16 -17.94 11.27
N ALA A 608 1.97 -17.70 9.98
CA ALA A 608 1.47 -18.69 9.03
C ALA A 608 0.10 -19.26 9.41
N LYS A 609 -0.78 -18.42 9.95
CA LYS A 609 -2.16 -18.78 10.27
C LYS A 609 -3.13 -17.96 9.41
N VAL A 610 -4.24 -18.58 9.08
CA VAL A 610 -5.44 -17.94 8.52
C VAL A 610 -6.53 -18.01 9.56
N ARG A 611 -7.39 -16.99 9.64
CA ARG A 611 -8.33 -16.81 10.75
C ARG A 611 -9.69 -16.32 10.28
N ALA A 612 -10.70 -16.59 11.09
CA ALA A 612 -12.01 -15.95 11.01
C ALA A 612 -12.36 -15.29 12.34
N TYR A 613 -12.87 -14.06 12.27
CA TYR A 613 -13.32 -13.29 13.42
C TYR A 613 -14.79 -12.92 13.28
N ASP A 614 -15.46 -12.71 14.41
CA ASP A 614 -16.75 -12.08 14.45
C ASP A 614 -16.63 -10.57 14.17
N LEU A 615 -17.43 -10.06 13.24
CA LEU A 615 -17.38 -8.67 12.80
C LEU A 615 -17.79 -7.67 13.90
N GLU A 616 -18.76 -8.05 14.73
CA GLU A 616 -19.33 -7.14 15.74
C GLU A 616 -18.53 -7.14 17.04
N THR A 617 -17.92 -8.28 17.41
CA THR A 617 -17.25 -8.43 18.71
C THR A 617 -15.72 -8.45 18.62
N GLY A 618 -15.14 -8.83 17.46
CA GLY A 618 -13.71 -9.05 17.30
C GLY A 618 -13.22 -10.39 17.86
N ASP A 619 -14.13 -11.27 18.32
CA ASP A 619 -13.76 -12.58 18.83
C ASP A 619 -13.21 -13.47 17.70
N GLU A 620 -12.08 -14.15 17.94
CA GLU A 620 -11.55 -15.15 17.02
C GLU A 620 -12.41 -16.43 17.12
N LEU A 621 -13.00 -16.85 15.98
CA LEU A 621 -13.93 -17.98 15.90
C LEU A 621 -13.30 -19.23 15.29
N TRP A 622 -12.29 -19.05 14.44
CA TRP A 622 -11.63 -20.15 13.74
C TRP A 622 -10.21 -19.77 13.31
N GLU A 623 -9.30 -20.73 13.32
CA GLU A 623 -7.95 -20.62 12.76
C GLU A 623 -7.50 -21.94 12.12
N ASP A 624 -6.63 -21.86 11.10
CA ASP A 624 -5.86 -22.99 10.58
C ASP A 624 -4.42 -22.57 10.26
N LEU A 625 -3.52 -23.55 10.33
CA LEU A 625 -2.10 -23.35 10.07
C LEU A 625 -1.78 -23.62 8.60
N THR A 626 -1.09 -22.68 7.96
CA THR A 626 -0.58 -22.78 6.60
C THR A 626 0.93 -23.03 6.62
N GLU A 627 1.53 -23.38 5.46
CA GLU A 627 2.97 -23.66 5.37
C GLU A 627 3.84 -22.40 5.45
N ALA A 628 3.30 -21.28 4.97
CA ALA A 628 3.92 -19.96 5.02
C ALA A 628 2.85 -18.91 5.32
N PRO A 629 3.23 -17.69 5.74
CA PRO A 629 2.30 -16.60 5.96
C PRO A 629 1.41 -16.32 4.75
N ALA A 630 0.09 -16.21 4.98
CA ALA A 630 -0.88 -15.81 3.98
C ALA A 630 -0.98 -14.28 3.95
N VAL A 631 -0.10 -13.64 3.19
CA VAL A 631 0.04 -12.18 3.12
C VAL A 631 -0.76 -11.52 2.00
N ALA A 632 -1.63 -12.29 1.32
CA ALA A 632 -2.60 -11.80 0.34
C ALA A 632 -3.97 -11.55 0.99
N ASN A 633 -4.87 -10.87 0.27
CA ASN A 633 -6.27 -10.83 0.68
C ASN A 633 -6.92 -12.20 0.40
N PRO A 634 -7.84 -12.69 1.25
CA PRO A 634 -8.62 -13.88 0.92
C PRO A 634 -9.65 -13.57 -0.18
N ALA A 635 -10.06 -14.63 -0.90
CA ALA A 635 -11.18 -14.58 -1.83
C ALA A 635 -12.34 -15.45 -1.31
N ILE A 636 -13.58 -14.94 -1.42
CA ILE A 636 -14.78 -15.60 -0.93
C ILE A 636 -15.76 -15.73 -2.08
N TYR A 637 -16.09 -16.96 -2.47
CA TYR A 637 -16.92 -17.22 -3.64
C TYR A 637 -17.89 -18.40 -3.43
N GLU A 638 -18.92 -18.48 -4.28
CA GLU A 638 -19.83 -19.61 -4.39
C GLU A 638 -19.55 -20.36 -5.70
N HIS A 639 -19.42 -21.66 -5.60
CA HIS A 639 -19.36 -22.56 -6.75
C HIS A 639 -20.34 -23.71 -6.54
N GLU A 640 -21.26 -23.92 -7.49
CA GLU A 640 -22.29 -24.97 -7.46
C GLU A 640 -23.13 -25.01 -6.16
N GLY A 641 -23.40 -23.82 -5.58
CA GLY A 641 -24.21 -23.67 -4.36
C GLY A 641 -23.43 -23.91 -3.05
N GLN A 642 -22.12 -24.12 -3.11
CA GLN A 642 -21.22 -24.23 -1.97
C GLN A 642 -20.37 -22.98 -1.83
N GLN A 643 -20.29 -22.41 -0.62
CA GLN A 643 -19.40 -21.28 -0.30
C GLN A 643 -17.99 -21.78 0.00
N TYR A 644 -17.00 -21.08 -0.56
CA TYR A 644 -15.58 -21.34 -0.38
C TYR A 644 -14.84 -20.08 0.08
N VAL A 645 -13.74 -20.29 0.81
CA VAL A 645 -12.79 -19.25 1.20
C VAL A 645 -11.38 -19.70 0.77
N ALA A 646 -10.75 -18.92 -0.10
CA ALA A 646 -9.42 -19.22 -0.64
C ALA A 646 -8.35 -18.29 -0.06
N PHE A 647 -7.19 -18.86 0.31
CA PHE A 647 -6.01 -18.16 0.78
C PHE A 647 -4.78 -18.56 -0.04
N VAL A 648 -3.90 -17.59 -0.25
CA VAL A 648 -2.56 -17.81 -0.82
C VAL A 648 -1.51 -17.65 0.27
N SER A 649 -0.72 -18.70 0.50
CA SER A 649 0.31 -18.76 1.52
C SER A 649 1.70 -18.68 0.89
N GLY A 650 2.07 -17.47 0.42
CA GLY A 650 3.33 -17.20 -0.28
C GLY A 650 4.47 -16.73 0.62
N GLY A 651 4.17 -16.29 1.82
CA GLY A 651 5.15 -15.66 2.70
C GLY A 651 5.65 -14.31 2.17
N ASN A 652 6.63 -13.75 2.87
CA ASN A 652 7.27 -12.50 2.48
C ASN A 652 8.76 -12.51 2.83
N SER A 653 9.62 -12.70 1.82
CA SER A 653 11.06 -12.80 2.01
C SER A 653 11.71 -11.53 2.59
N ILE A 654 11.08 -10.36 2.41
CA ILE A 654 11.58 -9.08 2.95
C ILE A 654 11.43 -9.04 4.48
N LEU A 655 10.32 -9.54 5.00
CA LEU A 655 10.07 -9.63 6.45
C LEU A 655 10.70 -10.88 7.09
N LYS A 656 11.29 -11.76 6.27
CA LYS A 656 12.00 -12.99 6.66
C LYS A 656 11.18 -14.03 7.43
N PRO A 657 9.87 -14.18 7.25
CA PRO A 657 9.21 -15.44 7.52
C PRO A 657 9.52 -16.44 6.40
N SER A 658 9.06 -17.67 6.55
CA SER A 658 9.14 -18.67 5.48
C SER A 658 8.45 -18.17 4.20
N VAL A 659 9.00 -18.51 3.04
CA VAL A 659 8.32 -18.36 1.76
C VAL A 659 7.61 -19.67 1.41
N GLY A 660 6.56 -19.59 0.62
CA GLY A 660 5.72 -20.72 0.21
C GLY A 660 5.09 -20.48 -1.16
N ASP A 661 4.37 -21.50 -1.62
CA ASP A 661 3.72 -21.51 -2.93
C ASP A 661 2.36 -22.21 -2.91
N MET A 662 1.70 -22.19 -1.74
CA MET A 662 0.48 -22.93 -1.47
C MET A 662 -0.79 -22.09 -1.67
N VAL A 663 -1.75 -22.67 -2.38
CA VAL A 663 -3.16 -22.24 -2.37
C VAL A 663 -3.94 -23.17 -1.47
N SER A 664 -4.72 -22.63 -0.54
CA SER A 664 -5.57 -23.39 0.38
C SER A 664 -7.00 -22.91 0.28
N VAL A 665 -7.96 -23.82 0.08
CA VAL A 665 -9.37 -23.50 -0.05
C VAL A 665 -10.17 -24.28 1.00
N TYR A 666 -11.06 -23.58 1.70
CA TYR A 666 -11.86 -24.08 2.80
C TYR A 666 -13.34 -24.01 2.47
N ARG A 667 -14.12 -24.93 3.03
CA ARG A 667 -15.59 -24.98 2.94
C ARG A 667 -16.20 -25.63 4.18
N LEU A 668 -17.49 -25.57 4.32
CA LEU A 668 -18.20 -26.42 5.28
C LEU A 668 -18.25 -27.87 4.77
N PRO A 669 -18.24 -28.88 5.66
CA PRO A 669 -18.46 -30.27 5.29
C PRO A 669 -19.84 -30.49 4.66
N ASP A 670 -19.96 -31.56 3.82
CA ASP A 670 -21.18 -31.93 3.11
C ASP A 670 -22.32 -32.32 4.06
#